data_b1e7ad0371adcdc6b85dfd389a133cfe
#
_entry.id   b1e7ad0371adcdc6b85dfd389a133cfe
#
_cell.length_a   1.000
_cell.length_b   1.000
_cell.length_c   1.000
_cell.angle_alpha   90.00
_cell.angle_beta   90.00
_cell.angle_gamma   90.00
#
_symmetry.space_group_name_H-M   'P 1'
#
loop_
_entity.id
_entity.type
_entity.pdbx_description
1 polymer ?
#
loop_
_entity_poly.entity_id
_entity_poly.type
_entity_poly.pdbx_seq_one_letter_code
_entity_poly.pdbx_strand_id
1 'polypeptide(L)'
;GGNLNLLAGASISGAPAPTGHASVVGSNLASVKDLTVAASGNVNVASAQNSSYFSHTKSTVGALGLSSSSKKEGNSSLTQVESNLIGRNVTLDAGKSVSVTASNLVGSDNITVLARDGDVTIAGADNVRDSWHQSKSSRGGLFFGGGSVNFYEAKAKKSSNGSSANVGSTLMAGNDLHIVSSRDIAAQGSLLTAGNNVALDAGRDIHLLPGQDTSHSTQSSSKSSVGIGGSLGTQGISVNAGYNYAGKGNNQSQTENRGNLLSAGNDVLLTAKRDVNQVASHLEAGNDISVIAGRDWNMLAAPDTQNMSSWRKEVQAGLTISLKQNVTSAADAFTHIPGTTSDAKGGAGFTGISAAGAGLQAMSAAMSAALQTVSLSVDLGMSESSQKNDFRSTTAAPSSATAGRDIYALTGNNINIEGGKLIAGRDAALTAANDVNIIAAQNTWDQKFSSSSSSGGIGASIGFGATGWNVSGYASAYAGGAKAAGEAVSHTSALVMAGNNLSVSTGNDANVQGAFLAAENLRMEVGKNLNVASLQDTSSSVSSSWGVGGGLSFDISSFFPGEIGGLAVNSGNGADVTVSAGSGTFDSKWVQGQTAIIGSKEVTVNTGGNTDITGAVIAADSGKLTLNTDTLTYTDLFDYARGEQWSASLGGTTSLTGRKDLGDVTLSGNYASENTEQVDRATVGQGTVIVRSDPDATLDGLNRDTGKAQEVTEHEETAFSVFVSSSILRELTKGHDEVAEKHGFMANFLPGADQNGAVTGMEYYRSDERGEYIRDKDDNPIPHGDVNYWASDQNPFLKFLYHWVPGIKSFSEIHDMEMKVVDGKYESSKPPTWVPVVTILPSFLYSFVHAGGSTLDVTNWSKNWDNFIHESYKIRQIKQSGNK
;
A
#
# COMPACT_ATOMS: atom_id res chain seq x y z
N GLY A 1 19.30 -47.22 -30.30
CA GLY A 1 20.26 -46.50 -29.59
C GLY A 1 21.36 -45.84 -30.41
N GLY A 2 21.04 -45.17 -31.55
CA GLY A 2 22.00 -44.44 -32.37
C GLY A 2 21.76 -42.93 -32.31
N ASN A 3 22.36 -42.21 -33.28
CA ASN A 3 22.10 -40.78 -33.55
C ASN A 3 20.70 -40.64 -34.22
N LEU A 4 20.04 -39.56 -33.97
CA LEU A 4 18.83 -39.11 -34.67
C LEU A 4 19.12 -37.83 -35.46
N ASN A 5 18.99 -37.91 -36.81
CA ASN A 5 19.21 -36.77 -37.66
C ASN A 5 17.92 -36.44 -38.42
N LEU A 6 17.44 -35.21 -38.27
CA LEU A 6 16.37 -34.64 -39.09
C LEU A 6 16.97 -33.56 -40.01
N LEU A 7 17.06 -33.86 -41.28
CA LEU A 7 17.78 -33.02 -42.28
C LEU A 7 16.79 -32.54 -43.35
N ALA A 8 16.76 -31.25 -43.64
CA ALA A 8 15.91 -30.65 -44.66
C ALA A 8 16.78 -29.84 -45.67
N GLY A 9 16.53 -30.05 -46.98
CA GLY A 9 17.24 -29.34 -48.04
C GLY A 9 18.70 -29.83 -48.20
N ALA A 10 19.03 -31.08 -47.84
CA ALA A 10 20.33 -31.67 -48.10
C ALA A 10 20.45 -32.03 -49.59
N SER A 11 21.54 -31.67 -50.27
CA SER A 11 21.86 -32.13 -51.62
C SER A 11 22.44 -33.53 -51.57
N ILE A 12 21.81 -34.50 -52.24
CA ILE A 12 22.29 -35.90 -52.34
C ILE A 12 23.21 -36.02 -53.59
N SER A 13 23.25 -35.05 -54.49
CA SER A 13 23.88 -35.23 -55.78
C SER A 13 24.65 -34.03 -56.35
N GLY A 14 25.24 -33.18 -55.55
CA GLY A 14 26.04 -32.01 -55.98
C GLY A 14 25.30 -30.91 -56.74
N ALA A 15 23.97 -31.03 -56.92
CA ALA A 15 23.13 -29.93 -57.35
C ALA A 15 22.86 -28.90 -56.21
N PRO A 16 22.64 -27.59 -56.48
CA PRO A 16 22.23 -26.66 -55.39
C PRO A 16 21.03 -27.19 -54.65
N ALA A 17 21.16 -27.43 -53.35
CA ALA A 17 20.05 -27.90 -52.52
C ALA A 17 18.88 -26.91 -52.53
N PRO A 18 17.64 -27.35 -52.75
CA PRO A 18 16.50 -26.45 -52.62
C PRO A 18 16.42 -25.98 -51.15
N THR A 19 15.89 -24.77 -50.92
CA THR A 19 15.72 -24.25 -49.56
C THR A 19 14.75 -25.14 -48.79
N GLY A 20 15.27 -25.93 -47.84
CA GLY A 20 14.50 -26.82 -46.98
C GLY A 20 14.34 -26.24 -45.57
N HIS A 21 13.16 -26.33 -45.00
CA HIS A 21 12.89 -25.93 -43.64
C HIS A 21 12.59 -27.19 -42.78
N ALA A 22 13.12 -27.22 -41.57
CA ALA A 22 12.79 -28.26 -40.59
C ALA A 22 11.84 -27.72 -39.50
N SER A 23 10.77 -28.42 -39.18
CA SER A 23 9.82 -28.01 -38.15
C SER A 23 9.48 -29.18 -37.25
N VAL A 24 9.58 -28.98 -35.94
CA VAL A 24 9.19 -29.89 -34.87
C VAL A 24 8.15 -29.18 -34.02
N VAL A 25 6.90 -29.67 -34.06
CA VAL A 25 5.78 -28.99 -33.39
C VAL A 25 5.03 -29.99 -32.49
N GLY A 26 4.92 -29.66 -31.19
CA GLY A 26 4.22 -30.48 -30.20
C GLY A 26 4.74 -31.95 -30.17
N SER A 27 6.03 -32.15 -30.41
CA SER A 27 6.60 -33.48 -30.71
C SER A 27 7.79 -33.77 -29.82
N ASN A 28 7.97 -35.05 -29.50
CA ASN A 28 9.12 -35.55 -28.72
C ASN A 28 10.11 -36.26 -29.64
N LEU A 29 11.32 -35.78 -29.69
CA LEU A 29 12.47 -36.39 -30.36
C LEU A 29 13.48 -36.83 -29.30
N ALA A 30 13.85 -38.10 -29.25
CA ALA A 30 14.82 -38.60 -28.28
C ALA A 30 15.87 -39.46 -28.93
N SER A 31 17.12 -39.24 -28.56
CA SER A 31 18.28 -40.05 -28.97
C SER A 31 19.15 -40.40 -27.77
N VAL A 32 19.71 -41.58 -27.72
CA VAL A 32 20.68 -41.97 -26.67
C VAL A 32 22.06 -41.32 -26.91
N LYS A 33 22.34 -40.96 -28.16
CA LYS A 33 23.57 -40.28 -28.55
C LYS A 33 23.24 -38.86 -29.05
N ASP A 34 23.61 -38.54 -30.26
CA ASP A 34 23.47 -37.21 -30.80
C ASP A 34 22.11 -37.03 -31.48
N LEU A 35 21.46 -35.90 -31.21
CA LEU A 35 20.23 -35.47 -31.88
C LEU A 35 20.56 -34.20 -32.69
N THR A 36 20.38 -34.30 -33.98
CA THR A 36 20.63 -33.19 -34.90
C THR A 36 19.37 -32.85 -35.67
N VAL A 37 18.97 -31.57 -35.65
CA VAL A 37 17.97 -31.00 -36.55
C VAL A 37 18.66 -29.94 -37.40
N ALA A 38 18.79 -30.19 -38.69
CA ALA A 38 19.50 -29.27 -39.58
C ALA A 38 18.66 -28.97 -40.83
N ALA A 39 18.76 -27.70 -41.30
CA ALA A 39 18.06 -27.24 -42.49
C ALA A 39 18.91 -26.25 -43.26
N SER A 40 18.83 -26.26 -44.60
CA SER A 40 19.39 -25.19 -45.43
C SER A 40 18.61 -23.86 -45.31
N GLY A 41 17.37 -23.92 -44.87
CA GLY A 41 16.53 -22.79 -44.52
C GLY A 41 16.43 -22.62 -43.00
N ASN A 42 15.21 -22.48 -42.50
CA ASN A 42 14.95 -22.28 -41.05
C ASN A 42 14.80 -23.63 -40.34
N VAL A 43 15.18 -23.64 -39.06
CA VAL A 43 14.83 -24.67 -38.08
C VAL A 43 13.82 -24.06 -37.12
N ASN A 44 12.66 -24.70 -36.97
CA ASN A 44 11.60 -24.30 -36.06
C ASN A 44 11.24 -25.43 -35.09
N VAL A 45 11.39 -25.19 -33.79
CA VAL A 45 10.94 -26.06 -32.71
C VAL A 45 9.88 -25.31 -31.92
N ALA A 46 8.65 -25.77 -31.95
CA ALA A 46 7.56 -25.04 -31.33
C ALA A 46 6.61 -25.95 -30.56
N SER A 47 5.93 -25.42 -29.58
CA SER A 47 4.79 -26.04 -28.95
C SER A 47 3.61 -26.15 -29.94
N ALA A 48 2.80 -27.19 -29.77
CA ALA A 48 1.45 -27.23 -30.29
C ALA A 48 0.46 -26.61 -29.30
N GLN A 49 -0.74 -26.29 -29.78
CA GLN A 49 -1.74 -25.66 -28.94
C GLN A 49 -2.95 -26.54 -28.76
N ASN A 50 -3.32 -26.79 -27.51
CA ASN A 50 -4.60 -27.36 -27.15
C ASN A 50 -5.55 -26.25 -26.75
N SER A 51 -6.69 -26.14 -27.45
CA SER A 51 -7.71 -25.17 -27.12
C SER A 51 -9.00 -25.88 -26.67
N SER A 52 -9.64 -25.32 -25.67
CA SER A 52 -10.97 -25.73 -25.27
C SER A 52 -11.86 -24.49 -25.13
N TYR A 53 -13.11 -24.65 -25.54
CA TYR A 53 -14.10 -23.61 -25.41
C TYR A 53 -15.43 -24.22 -24.96
N PHE A 54 -15.97 -23.68 -23.90
CA PHE A 54 -17.27 -24.03 -23.39
C PHE A 54 -18.12 -22.79 -23.19
N SER A 55 -19.36 -22.82 -23.68
CA SER A 55 -20.33 -21.75 -23.44
C SER A 55 -21.71 -22.36 -23.21
N HIS A 56 -22.34 -21.96 -22.12
CA HIS A 56 -23.69 -22.36 -21.76
C HIS A 56 -24.58 -21.17 -21.51
N THR A 57 -25.77 -21.18 -22.12
CA THR A 57 -26.80 -20.18 -21.88
C THR A 57 -28.08 -20.87 -21.48
N LYS A 58 -28.61 -20.52 -20.32
CA LYS A 58 -29.89 -20.97 -19.82
C LYS A 58 -30.81 -19.78 -19.59
N SER A 59 -31.99 -19.80 -20.20
CA SER A 59 -33.04 -18.81 -19.93
C SER A 59 -34.31 -19.52 -19.52
N THR A 60 -34.93 -19.05 -18.47
CA THR A 60 -36.20 -19.58 -17.95
C THR A 60 -37.16 -18.42 -17.70
N VAL A 61 -38.39 -18.58 -18.15
CA VAL A 61 -39.47 -17.67 -17.84
C VAL A 61 -40.52 -18.47 -17.07
N GLY A 62 -40.88 -18.01 -15.90
CA GLY A 62 -41.85 -18.66 -15.05
C GLY A 62 -43.30 -18.45 -15.54
N ALA A 63 -44.25 -19.12 -14.89
CA ALA A 63 -45.65 -19.03 -15.20
C ALA A 63 -46.14 -17.58 -15.22
N LEU A 64 -46.91 -17.23 -16.21
CA LEU A 64 -47.48 -15.89 -16.44
C LEU A 64 -46.43 -14.76 -16.64
N GLY A 65 -45.17 -15.08 -16.95
CA GLY A 65 -44.12 -14.08 -17.11
C GLY A 65 -43.64 -13.40 -15.82
N LEU A 66 -44.13 -13.83 -14.64
CA LEU A 66 -43.83 -13.21 -13.33
C LEU A 66 -42.39 -13.42 -12.84
N SER A 67 -41.67 -14.35 -13.43
CA SER A 67 -40.24 -14.51 -13.13
C SER A 67 -39.45 -14.76 -14.41
N SER A 68 -38.23 -14.27 -14.41
CA SER A 68 -37.26 -14.58 -15.45
C SER A 68 -35.90 -14.87 -14.84
N SER A 69 -35.17 -15.80 -15.44
CA SER A 69 -33.78 -16.08 -15.09
C SER A 69 -32.99 -16.31 -16.36
N SER A 70 -31.87 -15.65 -16.47
CA SER A 70 -30.90 -15.87 -17.54
C SER A 70 -29.53 -16.10 -16.91
N LYS A 71 -28.92 -17.21 -17.27
CA LYS A 71 -27.55 -17.56 -16.86
C LYS A 71 -26.73 -17.79 -18.12
N LYS A 72 -25.64 -17.09 -18.24
CA LYS A 72 -24.62 -17.30 -19.26
C LYS A 72 -23.28 -17.55 -18.56
N GLU A 73 -22.66 -18.62 -18.92
CA GLU A 73 -21.35 -18.98 -18.40
C GLU A 73 -20.55 -19.66 -19.47
N GLY A 74 -19.24 -19.55 -19.34
CA GLY A 74 -18.34 -20.25 -20.22
C GLY A 74 -16.89 -20.08 -19.75
N ASN A 75 -16.06 -20.85 -20.36
CA ASN A 75 -14.63 -20.77 -20.22
C ASN A 75 -13.98 -21.02 -21.58
N SER A 76 -12.79 -20.45 -21.73
CA SER A 76 -11.86 -20.78 -22.80
C SER A 76 -10.50 -21.06 -22.20
N SER A 77 -9.78 -21.99 -22.77
CA SER A 77 -8.38 -22.21 -22.45
C SER A 77 -7.58 -22.50 -23.70
N LEU A 78 -6.36 -21.97 -23.70
CA LEU A 78 -5.29 -22.28 -24.64
C LEU A 78 -4.13 -22.80 -23.82
N THR A 79 -3.64 -23.97 -24.08
CA THR A 79 -2.53 -24.59 -23.34
C THR A 79 -1.48 -25.05 -24.34
N GLN A 80 -0.23 -24.66 -24.09
CA GLN A 80 0.91 -25.07 -24.90
C GLN A 80 1.23 -26.56 -24.63
N VAL A 81 1.51 -27.29 -25.68
CA VAL A 81 2.06 -28.66 -25.62
C VAL A 81 3.47 -28.58 -26.18
N GLU A 82 4.42 -28.61 -25.29
CA GLU A 82 5.84 -28.38 -25.61
C GLU A 82 6.40 -29.45 -26.52
N SER A 83 7.31 -29.10 -27.39
CA SER A 83 8.19 -30.04 -28.04
C SER A 83 9.38 -30.36 -27.13
N ASN A 84 9.80 -31.62 -27.10
CA ASN A 84 10.95 -32.05 -26.29
C ASN A 84 12.00 -32.68 -27.21
N LEU A 85 13.19 -32.12 -27.23
CA LEU A 85 14.35 -32.63 -27.95
C LEU A 85 15.38 -33.09 -26.92
N ILE A 86 15.64 -34.41 -26.85
CA ILE A 86 16.49 -35.02 -25.82
C ILE A 86 17.59 -35.83 -26.47
N GLY A 87 18.83 -35.58 -26.12
CA GLY A 87 20.00 -36.32 -26.62
C GLY A 87 21.20 -36.23 -25.69
N ARG A 88 22.29 -36.92 -26.02
CA ARG A 88 23.57 -36.65 -25.37
C ARG A 88 24.05 -35.24 -25.82
N ASN A 89 24.21 -35.04 -27.11
CA ASN A 89 24.38 -33.72 -27.71
C ASN A 89 23.12 -33.39 -28.51
N VAL A 90 22.63 -32.15 -28.38
CA VAL A 90 21.49 -31.62 -29.14
C VAL A 90 21.98 -30.49 -30.02
N THR A 91 21.84 -30.64 -31.33
CA THR A 91 22.28 -29.64 -32.31
C THR A 91 21.10 -29.15 -33.16
N LEU A 92 20.88 -27.86 -33.19
CA LEU A 92 20.01 -27.16 -34.15
C LEU A 92 20.92 -26.34 -35.09
N ASP A 93 20.90 -26.68 -36.38
CA ASP A 93 21.75 -26.00 -37.37
C ASP A 93 20.91 -25.50 -38.56
N ALA A 94 20.74 -24.20 -38.66
CA ALA A 94 19.97 -23.57 -39.71
C ALA A 94 20.87 -22.76 -40.67
N GLY A 95 20.65 -22.94 -41.99
CA GLY A 95 21.24 -22.05 -42.98
C GLY A 95 20.70 -20.61 -42.90
N LYS A 96 19.50 -20.45 -42.34
CA LYS A 96 18.85 -19.16 -42.02
C LYS A 96 18.65 -19.02 -40.51
N SER A 97 17.47 -18.94 -40.07
CA SER A 97 17.10 -18.67 -38.62
C SER A 97 16.71 -19.91 -37.87
N VAL A 98 16.98 -19.93 -36.55
CA VAL A 98 16.47 -20.91 -35.60
C VAL A 98 15.41 -20.25 -34.73
N SER A 99 14.28 -20.92 -34.55
CA SER A 99 13.25 -20.54 -33.58
C SER A 99 12.95 -21.71 -32.64
N VAL A 100 13.00 -21.47 -31.34
CA VAL A 100 12.57 -22.39 -30.28
C VAL A 100 11.50 -21.69 -29.47
N THR A 101 10.24 -22.16 -29.51
CA THR A 101 9.11 -21.50 -28.88
C THR A 101 8.39 -22.46 -27.93
N ALA A 102 8.31 -22.10 -26.65
CA ALA A 102 7.69 -22.88 -25.60
C ALA A 102 8.04 -24.39 -25.73
N SER A 103 9.32 -24.69 -25.77
CA SER A 103 9.84 -26.03 -26.06
C SER A 103 11.13 -26.31 -25.28
N ASN A 104 11.42 -27.61 -25.05
CA ASN A 104 12.54 -28.03 -24.23
C ASN A 104 13.61 -28.71 -25.07
N LEU A 105 14.86 -28.28 -24.93
CA LEU A 105 16.06 -28.92 -25.42
C LEU A 105 16.87 -29.42 -24.24
N VAL A 106 17.11 -30.71 -24.15
CA VAL A 106 17.85 -31.31 -23.05
C VAL A 106 19.01 -32.11 -23.62
N GLY A 107 20.24 -31.62 -23.42
CA GLY A 107 21.48 -32.30 -23.73
C GLY A 107 22.11 -32.88 -22.45
N SER A 108 22.34 -34.20 -22.36
CA SER A 108 23.08 -34.71 -21.19
C SER A 108 24.57 -34.33 -21.21
N ASP A 109 25.06 -33.82 -22.35
CA ASP A 109 26.39 -33.25 -22.55
C ASP A 109 26.21 -31.83 -23.11
N ASN A 110 26.19 -31.60 -24.42
CA ASN A 110 26.20 -30.27 -25.01
C ASN A 110 24.90 -29.94 -25.75
N ILE A 111 24.57 -28.63 -25.79
CA ILE A 111 23.57 -28.07 -26.69
C ILE A 111 24.22 -27.03 -27.57
N THR A 112 24.04 -27.15 -28.90
CA THR A 112 24.50 -26.18 -29.87
C THR A 112 23.34 -25.69 -30.72
N VAL A 113 23.15 -24.38 -30.80
CA VAL A 113 22.14 -23.73 -31.66
C VAL A 113 22.84 -22.74 -32.57
N LEU A 114 22.75 -22.98 -33.88
CA LEU A 114 23.48 -22.22 -34.92
C LEU A 114 22.54 -21.68 -36.01
N ALA A 115 22.52 -20.37 -36.17
CA ALA A 115 21.90 -19.67 -37.32
C ALA A 115 22.98 -19.03 -38.18
N ARG A 116 23.24 -19.62 -39.40
CA ARG A 116 24.38 -19.23 -40.25
C ARG A 116 24.18 -17.89 -40.97
N ASP A 117 22.94 -17.59 -41.40
CA ASP A 117 22.54 -16.34 -42.07
C ASP A 117 21.16 -15.88 -41.56
N GLY A 118 21.04 -15.63 -40.25
CA GLY A 118 19.80 -15.21 -39.67
C GLY A 118 19.86 -15.06 -38.15
N ASP A 119 18.69 -15.14 -37.51
CA ASP A 119 18.53 -14.88 -36.11
C ASP A 119 18.29 -16.19 -35.33
N VAL A 120 18.67 -16.23 -34.06
CA VAL A 120 18.21 -17.25 -33.10
C VAL A 120 17.16 -16.61 -32.18
N THR A 121 15.97 -17.20 -32.16
CA THR A 121 14.88 -16.78 -31.26
C THR A 121 14.53 -17.91 -30.31
N ILE A 122 14.61 -17.67 -28.99
CA ILE A 122 14.21 -18.57 -27.94
C ILE A 122 13.12 -17.88 -27.14
N ALA A 123 11.85 -18.22 -27.41
CA ALA A 123 10.71 -17.48 -26.88
C ALA A 123 9.79 -18.38 -26.06
N GLY A 124 9.03 -17.77 -25.22
CA GLY A 124 7.86 -18.39 -24.60
C GLY A 124 6.63 -18.27 -25.50
N ALA A 125 5.58 -18.99 -25.12
CA ALA A 125 4.22 -18.83 -25.62
C ALA A 125 3.25 -18.90 -24.46
N ASP A 126 2.10 -18.28 -24.62
CA ASP A 126 1.20 -18.08 -23.50
C ASP A 126 0.21 -19.23 -23.33
N ASN A 127 0.04 -19.69 -22.09
CA ASN A 127 -1.14 -20.43 -21.65
C ASN A 127 -2.20 -19.42 -21.24
N VAL A 128 -3.35 -19.41 -21.95
CA VAL A 128 -4.43 -18.46 -21.68
C VAL A 128 -5.62 -19.21 -21.07
N ARG A 129 -6.21 -18.62 -20.04
CA ARG A 129 -7.43 -19.12 -19.42
C ARG A 129 -8.38 -17.97 -19.18
N ASP A 130 -9.59 -18.08 -19.72
CA ASP A 130 -10.66 -17.14 -19.47
C ASP A 130 -11.88 -17.87 -18.92
N SER A 131 -12.57 -17.25 -17.99
CA SER A 131 -13.85 -17.72 -17.49
C SER A 131 -14.80 -16.54 -17.32
N TRP A 132 -16.05 -16.74 -17.70
CA TRP A 132 -17.07 -15.71 -17.51
C TRP A 132 -18.37 -16.32 -16.98
N HIS A 133 -19.01 -15.56 -16.14
CA HIS A 133 -20.30 -15.90 -15.59
C HIS A 133 -21.17 -14.65 -15.53
N GLN A 134 -22.33 -14.72 -16.10
CA GLN A 134 -23.37 -13.69 -16.00
C GLN A 134 -24.67 -14.34 -15.59
N SER A 135 -25.26 -13.86 -14.52
CA SER A 135 -26.63 -14.25 -14.14
C SER A 135 -27.48 -13.03 -13.92
N LYS A 136 -28.66 -13.07 -14.46
CA LYS A 136 -29.75 -12.10 -14.24
C LYS A 136 -30.98 -12.86 -13.83
N SER A 137 -31.65 -12.43 -12.79
CA SER A 137 -32.92 -12.96 -12.39
C SER A 137 -33.87 -11.85 -11.95
N SER A 138 -35.12 -11.96 -12.32
CA SER A 138 -36.18 -11.11 -11.81
C SER A 138 -37.34 -11.96 -11.37
N ARG A 139 -38.01 -11.53 -10.33
CA ARG A 139 -39.19 -12.18 -9.80
C ARG A 139 -40.18 -11.11 -9.38
N GLY A 140 -41.41 -11.22 -9.94
CA GLY A 140 -42.54 -10.42 -9.55
C GLY A 140 -43.62 -11.29 -8.92
N GLY A 141 -44.49 -10.70 -8.11
CA GLY A 141 -45.53 -11.39 -7.35
C GLY A 141 -45.20 -11.49 -5.87
N LEU A 142 -46.12 -12.02 -5.12
CA LEU A 142 -45.94 -12.21 -3.65
C LEU A 142 -45.06 -13.42 -3.40
N PHE A 143 -43.88 -13.19 -2.80
CA PHE A 143 -43.03 -14.28 -2.39
C PHE A 143 -42.34 -13.98 -1.02
N PHE A 144 -42.19 -15.04 -0.25
CA PHE A 144 -41.62 -14.98 1.10
C PHE A 144 -40.12 -15.32 1.04
N GLY A 145 -39.31 -14.55 1.73
CA GLY A 145 -37.87 -14.81 1.84
C GLY A 145 -37.18 -13.94 2.89
N GLY A 146 -36.45 -14.55 3.82
CA GLY A 146 -35.69 -13.83 4.81
C GLY A 146 -36.48 -12.90 5.73
N GLY A 147 -37.71 -13.27 6.10
CA GLY A 147 -38.58 -12.45 6.96
C GLY A 147 -39.34 -11.32 6.21
N SER A 148 -39.30 -11.30 4.89
CA SER A 148 -39.99 -10.29 4.08
C SER A 148 -40.92 -10.90 3.02
N VAL A 149 -41.97 -10.19 2.68
CA VAL A 149 -42.86 -10.43 1.50
C VAL A 149 -42.40 -9.45 0.43
N ASN A 150 -41.81 -9.95 -0.63
CA ASN A 150 -41.34 -9.11 -1.74
C ASN A 150 -42.35 -9.17 -2.88
N PHE A 151 -42.59 -8.03 -3.51
CA PHE A 151 -43.42 -7.90 -4.72
C PHE A 151 -42.56 -7.97 -5.99
N TYR A 152 -41.30 -7.54 -5.91
CA TYR A 152 -40.36 -7.57 -6.99
C TYR A 152 -38.93 -7.73 -6.43
N GLU A 153 -38.18 -8.60 -7.06
CA GLU A 153 -36.73 -8.72 -6.81
C GLU A 153 -36.03 -8.90 -8.15
N ALA A 154 -34.96 -8.15 -8.37
CA ALA A 154 -34.02 -8.37 -9.46
C ALA A 154 -32.62 -8.50 -8.93
N LYS A 155 -31.87 -9.46 -9.48
CA LYS A 155 -30.46 -9.69 -9.18
C LYS A 155 -29.69 -9.79 -10.48
N ALA A 156 -28.52 -9.17 -10.52
CA ALA A 156 -27.56 -9.36 -11.58
C ALA A 156 -26.18 -9.62 -10.98
N LYS A 157 -25.49 -10.60 -11.54
CA LYS A 157 -24.08 -10.87 -11.22
C LYS A 157 -23.33 -11.05 -12.53
N LYS A 158 -22.17 -10.46 -12.63
CA LYS A 158 -21.23 -10.63 -13.72
C LYS A 158 -19.85 -10.86 -13.14
N SER A 159 -19.15 -11.89 -13.60
CA SER A 159 -17.72 -12.07 -13.34
C SER A 159 -17.04 -12.47 -14.64
N SER A 160 -15.82 -11.98 -14.81
CA SER A 160 -14.94 -12.37 -15.90
C SER A 160 -13.54 -12.41 -15.31
N ASN A 161 -12.89 -13.54 -15.39
CA ASN A 161 -11.52 -13.71 -14.94
C ASN A 161 -10.74 -14.26 -16.12
N GLY A 162 -9.59 -13.69 -16.37
CA GLY A 162 -8.67 -14.15 -17.39
C GLY A 162 -7.23 -14.11 -16.86
N SER A 163 -6.42 -15.03 -17.36
CA SER A 163 -5.00 -15.05 -17.12
C SER A 163 -4.26 -15.55 -18.34
N SER A 164 -3.11 -14.92 -18.61
CA SER A 164 -2.11 -15.39 -19.53
C SER A 164 -0.84 -15.65 -18.74
N ALA A 165 -0.31 -16.85 -18.85
CA ALA A 165 0.94 -17.24 -18.20
C ALA A 165 1.96 -17.62 -19.29
N ASN A 166 3.10 -16.96 -19.28
CA ASN A 166 4.17 -17.22 -20.22
C ASN A 166 4.83 -18.59 -19.91
N VAL A 167 4.85 -19.47 -20.88
CA VAL A 167 5.61 -20.74 -20.85
C VAL A 167 6.88 -20.53 -21.66
N GLY A 168 7.97 -20.28 -20.97
CA GLY A 168 9.28 -20.07 -21.59
C GLY A 168 9.83 -21.34 -22.22
N SER A 169 10.79 -21.21 -23.09
CA SER A 169 11.58 -22.33 -23.58
C SER A 169 12.68 -22.69 -22.58
N THR A 170 13.00 -23.98 -22.46
CA THR A 170 14.08 -24.47 -21.59
C THR A 170 15.17 -25.13 -22.41
N LEU A 171 16.41 -24.61 -22.32
CA LEU A 171 17.61 -25.23 -22.87
C LEU A 171 18.51 -25.64 -21.71
N MET A 172 18.69 -26.94 -21.53
CA MET A 172 19.45 -27.49 -20.40
C MET A 172 20.54 -28.44 -20.88
N ALA A 173 21.79 -27.99 -20.81
CA ALA A 173 22.97 -28.80 -21.14
C ALA A 173 23.65 -29.35 -19.88
N GLY A 174 24.08 -30.56 -19.91
CA GLY A 174 24.86 -31.15 -18.80
C GLY A 174 26.28 -30.64 -18.73
N ASN A 175 26.83 -30.15 -19.88
CA ASN A 175 28.14 -29.52 -19.96
C ASN A 175 28.02 -28.12 -20.54
N ASP A 176 28.07 -27.91 -21.86
CA ASP A 176 28.11 -26.59 -22.48
C ASP A 176 26.82 -26.29 -23.27
N LEU A 177 26.33 -25.05 -23.14
CA LEU A 177 25.28 -24.50 -23.98
C LEU A 177 25.88 -23.38 -24.84
N HIS A 178 25.90 -23.59 -26.18
CA HIS A 178 26.46 -22.63 -27.13
C HIS A 178 25.41 -22.22 -28.15
N ILE A 179 25.14 -20.92 -28.23
CA ILE A 179 24.18 -20.31 -29.18
C ILE A 179 24.90 -19.29 -30.04
N VAL A 180 24.84 -19.51 -31.33
CA VAL A 180 25.53 -18.64 -32.30
C VAL A 180 24.55 -18.16 -33.36
N SER A 181 24.56 -16.87 -33.61
CA SER A 181 23.78 -16.23 -34.67
C SER A 181 24.63 -15.28 -35.49
N SER A 182 24.47 -15.28 -36.80
CA SER A 182 25.10 -14.27 -37.64
C SER A 182 24.47 -12.89 -37.47
N ARG A 183 23.27 -12.81 -36.89
CA ARG A 183 22.52 -11.57 -36.62
C ARG A 183 22.17 -11.49 -35.16
N ASP A 184 20.90 -11.60 -34.82
CA ASP A 184 20.43 -11.39 -33.44
C ASP A 184 20.20 -12.71 -32.69
N ILE A 185 20.46 -12.71 -31.40
CA ILE A 185 19.98 -13.69 -30.45
C ILE A 185 18.91 -13.03 -29.58
N ALA A 186 17.69 -13.54 -29.60
CA ALA A 186 16.61 -13.07 -28.75
C ALA A 186 16.13 -14.22 -27.85
N ALA A 187 16.19 -14.05 -26.53
CA ALA A 187 15.56 -14.91 -25.54
C ALA A 187 14.48 -14.15 -24.81
N GLN A 188 13.31 -14.80 -24.60
CA GLN A 188 12.17 -14.20 -23.93
C GLN A 188 11.57 -15.14 -22.88
N GLY A 189 11.63 -14.74 -21.61
CA GLY A 189 11.02 -15.47 -20.50
C GLY A 189 11.49 -16.94 -20.40
N SER A 190 12.73 -17.23 -20.80
CA SER A 190 13.23 -18.57 -21.03
C SER A 190 14.36 -18.93 -20.06
N LEU A 191 14.58 -20.25 -19.89
CA LEU A 191 15.61 -20.82 -19.03
C LEU A 191 16.74 -21.43 -19.88
N LEU A 192 17.94 -20.90 -19.75
CA LEU A 192 19.16 -21.35 -20.46
C LEU A 192 20.18 -21.77 -19.40
N THR A 193 20.41 -23.07 -19.25
CA THR A 193 21.30 -23.60 -18.20
C THR A 193 22.34 -24.54 -18.74
N ALA A 194 23.51 -24.52 -18.13
CA ALA A 194 24.58 -25.46 -18.42
C ALA A 194 25.30 -25.90 -17.15
N GLY A 195 25.72 -27.15 -17.09
CA GLY A 195 26.54 -27.67 -15.99
C GLY A 195 27.95 -27.06 -15.97
N ASN A 196 28.45 -26.59 -17.14
CA ASN A 196 29.74 -25.92 -17.28
C ASN A 196 29.54 -24.49 -17.82
N ASN A 197 29.49 -24.24 -19.12
CA ASN A 197 29.43 -22.89 -19.65
C ASN A 197 28.15 -22.59 -20.44
N VAL A 198 27.68 -21.34 -20.37
CA VAL A 198 26.66 -20.77 -21.25
C VAL A 198 27.33 -19.69 -22.10
N ALA A 199 27.34 -19.87 -23.44
CA ALA A 199 27.91 -18.90 -24.37
C ALA A 199 26.88 -18.49 -25.44
N LEU A 200 26.65 -17.19 -25.58
CA LEU A 200 25.84 -16.56 -26.62
C LEU A 200 26.75 -15.66 -27.45
N ASP A 201 26.82 -15.93 -28.79
CA ASP A 201 27.59 -15.14 -29.74
C ASP A 201 26.71 -14.62 -30.86
N ALA A 202 26.46 -13.30 -30.87
CA ALA A 202 25.62 -12.64 -31.85
C ALA A 202 26.43 -11.77 -32.80
N GLY A 203 26.19 -11.96 -34.09
CA GLY A 203 26.77 -11.11 -35.13
C GLY A 203 26.21 -9.68 -35.12
N ARG A 204 25.16 -9.42 -34.34
CA ARG A 204 24.57 -8.09 -34.16
C ARG A 204 24.18 -7.86 -32.70
N ASP A 205 22.97 -8.24 -32.26
CA ASP A 205 22.47 -7.91 -30.92
C ASP A 205 22.09 -9.16 -30.13
N ILE A 206 22.24 -9.09 -28.81
CA ILE A 206 21.64 -10.03 -27.84
C ILE A 206 20.51 -9.31 -27.13
N HIS A 207 19.30 -9.88 -27.18
CA HIS A 207 18.10 -9.42 -26.48
C HIS A 207 17.64 -10.47 -25.47
N LEU A 208 17.79 -10.21 -24.19
CA LEU A 208 17.23 -10.98 -23.08
C LEU A 208 16.02 -10.22 -22.55
N LEU A 209 14.83 -10.54 -23.07
CA LEU A 209 13.59 -9.81 -22.79
C LEU A 209 12.69 -10.64 -21.87
N PRO A 210 11.87 -10.04 -20.99
CA PRO A 210 10.94 -10.80 -20.19
C PRO A 210 9.76 -11.33 -21.01
N GLY A 211 9.27 -12.53 -20.66
CA GLY A 211 7.90 -12.94 -20.90
C GLY A 211 6.96 -12.22 -19.95
N GLN A 212 5.68 -12.22 -20.23
CA GLN A 212 4.70 -11.51 -19.39
C GLN A 212 3.60 -12.44 -18.90
N ASP A 213 3.41 -12.50 -17.58
CA ASP A 213 2.24 -13.08 -16.97
C ASP A 213 1.21 -11.97 -16.74
N THR A 214 -0.01 -12.17 -17.26
CA THR A 214 -1.08 -11.18 -17.07
C THR A 214 -2.28 -11.83 -16.39
N SER A 215 -2.95 -11.09 -15.55
CA SER A 215 -4.21 -11.49 -14.96
C SER A 215 -5.20 -10.33 -14.96
N HIS A 216 -6.49 -10.65 -15.18
CA HIS A 216 -7.56 -9.69 -15.01
C HIS A 216 -8.76 -10.35 -14.34
N SER A 217 -9.41 -9.61 -13.47
CA SER A 217 -10.62 -10.02 -12.80
C SER A 217 -11.62 -8.87 -12.78
N THR A 218 -12.81 -9.11 -13.28
CA THR A 218 -13.91 -8.17 -13.21
C THR A 218 -15.08 -8.85 -12.52
N GLN A 219 -15.55 -8.28 -11.44
CA GLN A 219 -16.73 -8.77 -10.72
C GLN A 219 -17.69 -7.64 -10.47
N SER A 220 -18.97 -7.87 -10.72
CA SER A 220 -20.02 -6.95 -10.32
C SER A 220 -21.27 -7.71 -9.89
N SER A 221 -21.95 -7.16 -8.91
CA SER A 221 -23.23 -7.67 -8.47
C SER A 221 -24.16 -6.53 -8.13
N SER A 222 -25.45 -6.69 -8.46
CA SER A 222 -26.49 -5.79 -8.01
C SER A 222 -27.74 -6.58 -7.61
N LYS A 223 -28.41 -6.04 -6.62
CA LYS A 223 -29.72 -6.52 -6.16
C LYS A 223 -30.64 -5.32 -6.00
N SER A 224 -31.84 -5.42 -6.54
CA SER A 224 -32.92 -4.49 -6.25
C SER A 224 -34.14 -5.26 -5.79
N SER A 225 -34.88 -4.72 -4.86
CA SER A 225 -36.10 -5.31 -4.35
C SER A 225 -37.11 -4.25 -3.95
N VAL A 226 -38.39 -4.58 -4.18
CA VAL A 226 -39.54 -3.83 -3.66
C VAL A 226 -40.39 -4.83 -2.88
N GLY A 227 -40.70 -4.50 -1.63
CA GLY A 227 -41.43 -5.44 -0.82
C GLY A 227 -41.87 -4.87 0.54
N ILE A 228 -42.58 -5.70 1.28
CA ILE A 228 -42.93 -5.48 2.68
C ILE A 228 -42.16 -6.51 3.49
N GLY A 229 -41.28 -6.05 4.37
CA GLY A 229 -40.51 -6.87 5.29
C GLY A 229 -41.03 -6.73 6.71
N GLY A 230 -40.92 -7.80 7.51
CA GLY A 230 -41.18 -7.76 8.95
C GLY A 230 -40.00 -8.35 9.69
N SER A 231 -39.60 -7.74 10.79
CA SER A 231 -38.65 -8.32 11.73
C SER A 231 -39.33 -8.49 13.10
N LEU A 232 -39.12 -9.66 13.68
CA LEU A 232 -39.46 -9.97 15.06
C LEU A 232 -38.14 -10.10 15.84
N GLY A 233 -37.92 -9.20 16.77
CA GLY A 233 -36.74 -9.23 17.63
C GLY A 233 -37.13 -9.10 19.11
N THR A 234 -36.15 -9.27 19.95
CA THR A 234 -36.33 -9.11 21.43
C THR A 234 -36.78 -7.70 21.84
N GLN A 235 -36.70 -6.73 20.93
CA GLN A 235 -37.03 -5.32 21.15
C GLN A 235 -38.29 -4.84 20.43
N GLY A 236 -39.02 -5.72 19.73
CA GLY A 236 -40.27 -5.34 19.10
C GLY A 236 -40.51 -5.96 17.74
N ILE A 237 -41.56 -5.49 17.08
CA ILE A 237 -41.97 -5.89 15.73
C ILE A 237 -41.81 -4.70 14.79
N SER A 238 -41.14 -4.89 13.66
CA SER A 238 -41.17 -3.88 12.60
C SER A 238 -41.69 -4.43 11.28
N VAL A 239 -42.41 -3.59 10.54
CA VAL A 239 -42.88 -3.85 9.19
C VAL A 239 -42.35 -2.74 8.27
N ASN A 240 -41.60 -3.11 7.26
CA ASN A 240 -41.00 -2.18 6.29
C ASN A 240 -41.61 -2.40 4.92
N ALA A 241 -42.07 -1.35 4.26
CA ALA A 241 -42.47 -1.37 2.85
C ALA A 241 -41.59 -0.42 2.07
N GLY A 242 -40.82 -0.93 1.09
CA GLY A 242 -39.90 -0.05 0.39
C GLY A 242 -39.13 -0.65 -0.75
N TYR A 243 -38.26 0.17 -1.32
CA TYR A 243 -37.29 -0.13 -2.37
C TYR A 243 -35.90 -0.22 -1.78
N ASN A 244 -35.15 -1.28 -2.12
CA ASN A 244 -33.76 -1.42 -1.78
C ASN A 244 -32.95 -1.73 -3.03
N TYR A 245 -31.84 -1.05 -3.21
CA TYR A 245 -30.84 -1.34 -4.22
C TYR A 245 -29.45 -1.46 -3.55
N ALA A 246 -28.72 -2.51 -3.90
CA ALA A 246 -27.32 -2.67 -3.52
C ALA A 246 -26.53 -3.14 -4.74
N GLY A 247 -25.49 -2.39 -5.09
CA GLY A 247 -24.58 -2.69 -6.18
C GLY A 247 -23.13 -2.59 -5.73
N LYS A 248 -22.30 -3.50 -6.23
CA LYS A 248 -20.83 -3.45 -6.02
C LYS A 248 -20.10 -4.03 -7.22
N GLY A 249 -18.91 -3.54 -7.46
CA GLY A 249 -18.01 -4.06 -8.48
C GLY A 249 -16.57 -3.93 -8.09
N ASN A 250 -15.75 -4.81 -8.67
CA ASN A 250 -14.30 -4.80 -8.55
C ASN A 250 -13.70 -5.16 -9.90
N ASN A 251 -12.73 -4.37 -10.37
CA ASN A 251 -11.91 -4.65 -11.52
C ASN A 251 -10.46 -4.66 -11.06
N GLN A 252 -9.73 -5.70 -11.41
CA GLN A 252 -8.30 -5.84 -11.12
C GLN A 252 -7.58 -6.30 -12.37
N SER A 253 -6.45 -5.71 -12.67
CA SER A 253 -5.52 -6.21 -13.69
C SER A 253 -4.09 -6.10 -13.18
N GLN A 254 -3.27 -7.09 -13.53
CA GLN A 254 -1.89 -7.19 -13.12
C GLN A 254 -1.06 -7.70 -14.30
N THR A 255 0.14 -7.17 -14.46
CA THR A 255 1.14 -7.66 -15.39
C THR A 255 2.45 -7.85 -14.62
N GLU A 256 3.00 -9.05 -14.68
CA GLU A 256 4.29 -9.40 -14.10
C GLU A 256 5.27 -9.81 -15.20
N ASN A 257 6.47 -9.30 -15.14
CA ASN A 257 7.52 -9.61 -16.09
C ASN A 257 8.34 -10.82 -15.60
N ARG A 258 8.39 -11.86 -16.42
CA ARG A 258 9.23 -13.04 -16.20
C ARG A 258 10.50 -12.95 -17.02
N GLY A 259 11.60 -12.63 -16.36
CA GLY A 259 12.90 -12.54 -16.99
C GLY A 259 13.42 -13.90 -17.48
N ASN A 260 14.45 -13.84 -18.30
CA ASN A 260 15.26 -15.02 -18.61
C ASN A 260 16.16 -15.35 -17.40
N LEU A 261 16.47 -16.63 -17.23
CA LEU A 261 17.57 -17.06 -16.38
C LEU A 261 18.62 -17.76 -17.23
N LEU A 262 19.83 -17.19 -17.27
CA LEU A 262 21.02 -17.81 -17.82
C LEU A 262 21.90 -18.26 -16.65
N SER A 263 22.07 -19.57 -16.47
CA SER A 263 22.81 -20.12 -15.34
C SER A 263 23.87 -21.13 -15.79
N ALA A 264 25.11 -20.92 -15.40
CA ALA A 264 26.25 -21.76 -15.71
C ALA A 264 26.92 -22.26 -14.42
N GLY A 265 27.30 -23.53 -14.39
CA GLY A 265 28.12 -24.07 -13.28
C GLY A 265 29.53 -23.46 -13.25
N ASN A 266 30.05 -22.99 -14.41
CA ASN A 266 31.33 -22.30 -14.54
C ASN A 266 31.13 -20.89 -15.08
N ASP A 267 31.11 -20.66 -16.38
CA ASP A 267 31.16 -19.31 -16.96
C ASP A 267 29.93 -18.96 -17.80
N VAL A 268 29.51 -17.70 -17.75
CA VAL A 268 28.54 -17.11 -18.69
C VAL A 268 29.27 -16.11 -19.58
N LEU A 269 29.20 -16.32 -20.90
CA LEU A 269 29.79 -15.43 -21.91
C LEU A 269 28.70 -14.87 -22.83
N LEU A 270 28.57 -13.57 -22.90
CA LEU A 270 27.72 -12.86 -23.86
C LEU A 270 28.61 -12.02 -24.77
N THR A 271 28.61 -12.30 -26.08
CA THR A 271 29.35 -11.54 -27.08
C THR A 271 28.37 -11.03 -28.15
N ALA A 272 28.29 -9.73 -28.33
CA ALA A 272 27.51 -9.08 -29.38
C ALA A 272 28.36 -8.04 -30.12
N LYS A 273 28.25 -8.02 -31.47
CA LYS A 273 28.94 -6.97 -32.24
C LYS A 273 28.32 -5.59 -32.09
N ARG A 274 27.11 -5.49 -31.58
CA ARG A 274 26.46 -4.23 -31.23
C ARG A 274 26.03 -4.25 -29.76
N ASP A 275 24.76 -4.59 -29.45
CA ASP A 275 24.20 -4.38 -28.15
C ASP A 275 23.92 -5.70 -27.42
N VAL A 276 24.09 -5.66 -26.10
CA VAL A 276 23.52 -6.63 -25.17
C VAL A 276 22.42 -5.94 -24.39
N ASN A 277 21.16 -6.32 -24.63
CA ASN A 277 19.99 -5.79 -23.94
C ASN A 277 19.47 -6.86 -22.97
N GLN A 278 19.68 -6.64 -21.71
CA GLN A 278 19.26 -7.49 -20.61
C GLN A 278 18.15 -6.77 -19.83
N VAL A 279 16.89 -7.18 -20.01
CA VAL A 279 15.72 -6.56 -19.40
C VAL A 279 15.06 -7.54 -18.44
N ALA A 280 14.94 -7.20 -17.17
CA ALA A 280 14.39 -8.04 -16.10
C ALA A 280 14.95 -9.48 -16.12
N SER A 281 16.16 -9.68 -16.56
CA SER A 281 16.77 -10.98 -16.82
C SER A 281 17.99 -11.21 -15.92
N HIS A 282 18.28 -12.49 -15.61
CA HIS A 282 19.25 -12.87 -14.61
C HIS A 282 20.38 -13.69 -15.23
N LEU A 283 21.61 -13.31 -14.95
CA LEU A 283 22.83 -14.04 -15.29
C LEU A 283 23.43 -14.59 -14.01
N GLU A 284 23.69 -15.88 -13.95
CA GLU A 284 24.31 -16.57 -12.82
C GLU A 284 25.48 -17.45 -13.30
N ALA A 285 26.63 -17.28 -12.72
CA ALA A 285 27.81 -18.09 -13.01
C ALA A 285 28.48 -18.60 -11.72
N GLY A 286 28.88 -19.86 -11.71
CA GLY A 286 29.69 -20.40 -10.62
C GLY A 286 31.06 -19.76 -10.52
N ASN A 287 31.65 -19.34 -11.66
CA ASN A 287 32.91 -18.59 -11.75
C ASN A 287 32.66 -17.20 -12.34
N ASP A 288 32.80 -17.04 -13.66
CA ASP A 288 32.94 -15.73 -14.28
C ASP A 288 31.71 -15.39 -15.16
N ILE A 289 31.36 -14.11 -15.17
CA ILE A 289 30.44 -13.54 -16.16
C ILE A 289 31.23 -12.56 -17.03
N SER A 290 31.21 -12.77 -18.35
CA SER A 290 31.81 -11.88 -19.31
C SER A 290 30.77 -11.34 -20.28
N VAL A 291 30.65 -10.01 -20.38
CA VAL A 291 29.77 -9.32 -21.34
C VAL A 291 30.61 -8.45 -22.24
N ILE A 292 30.63 -8.77 -23.52
CA ILE A 292 31.39 -8.03 -24.55
C ILE A 292 30.40 -7.49 -25.60
N ALA A 293 30.20 -6.18 -25.60
CA ALA A 293 29.33 -5.50 -26.56
C ALA A 293 30.14 -4.53 -27.43
N GLY A 294 29.99 -4.63 -28.75
CA GLY A 294 30.65 -3.68 -29.66
C GLY A 294 30.09 -2.26 -29.55
N ARG A 295 28.88 -2.10 -28.96
CA ARG A 295 28.27 -0.81 -28.69
C ARG A 295 27.82 -0.74 -27.21
N ASP A 296 26.61 -1.16 -26.85
CA ASP A 296 26.04 -0.91 -25.54
C ASP A 296 25.74 -2.20 -24.75
N TRP A 297 25.95 -2.17 -23.45
CA TRP A 297 25.32 -3.11 -22.55
C TRP A 297 24.25 -2.39 -21.74
N ASN A 298 23.00 -2.80 -21.93
CA ASN A 298 21.82 -2.25 -21.27
C ASN A 298 21.24 -3.30 -20.30
N MET A 299 21.49 -3.13 -19.01
CA MET A 299 20.97 -3.93 -17.92
C MET A 299 19.81 -3.17 -17.24
N LEU A 300 18.59 -3.39 -17.73
CA LEU A 300 17.43 -2.58 -17.42
C LEU A 300 16.42 -3.34 -16.56
N ALA A 301 15.63 -2.61 -15.79
CA ALA A 301 14.42 -3.12 -15.15
C ALA A 301 13.24 -3.10 -16.12
N ALA A 302 12.27 -4.01 -15.92
CA ALA A 302 10.97 -3.96 -16.59
C ALA A 302 9.87 -3.53 -15.60
N PRO A 303 8.82 -2.83 -16.06
CA PRO A 303 7.74 -2.38 -15.18
C PRO A 303 6.69 -3.46 -14.95
N ASP A 304 6.55 -3.95 -13.72
CA ASP A 304 5.39 -4.71 -13.27
C ASP A 304 4.26 -3.74 -12.92
N THR A 305 3.04 -4.03 -13.37
CA THR A 305 1.92 -3.12 -13.18
C THR A 305 0.74 -3.79 -12.46
N GLN A 306 0.12 -3.03 -11.58
CA GLN A 306 -1.13 -3.43 -10.92
C GLN A 306 -2.14 -2.28 -10.98
N ASN A 307 -3.36 -2.60 -11.43
CA ASN A 307 -4.48 -1.67 -11.43
C ASN A 307 -5.67 -2.30 -10.72
N MET A 308 -6.30 -1.56 -9.83
CA MET A 308 -7.50 -1.98 -9.12
C MET A 308 -8.51 -0.84 -9.10
N SER A 309 -9.77 -1.17 -9.39
CA SER A 309 -10.88 -0.24 -9.27
C SER A 309 -12.05 -0.94 -8.59
N SER A 310 -12.57 -0.38 -7.51
CA SER A 310 -13.74 -0.91 -6.82
C SER A 310 -14.78 0.17 -6.57
N TRP A 311 -16.06 -0.25 -6.59
CA TRP A 311 -17.18 0.63 -6.30
C TRP A 311 -18.27 -0.10 -5.52
N ARG A 312 -18.99 0.65 -4.69
CA ARG A 312 -20.20 0.23 -3.99
C ARG A 312 -21.24 1.33 -4.03
N LYS A 313 -22.50 0.95 -4.27
CA LYS A 313 -23.63 1.87 -4.22
C LYS A 313 -24.82 1.18 -3.53
N GLU A 314 -25.42 1.85 -2.58
CA GLU A 314 -26.62 1.40 -1.89
C GLU A 314 -27.66 2.50 -1.88
N VAL A 315 -28.90 2.14 -2.11
CA VAL A 315 -30.05 3.05 -2.06
C VAL A 315 -31.18 2.33 -1.34
N GLN A 316 -31.76 2.95 -0.34
CA GLN A 316 -32.92 2.48 0.38
C GLN A 316 -33.96 3.59 0.43
N ALA A 317 -35.22 3.26 0.19
CA ALA A 317 -36.32 4.20 0.31
C ALA A 317 -37.59 3.43 0.73
N GLY A 318 -38.26 3.90 1.75
CA GLY A 318 -39.46 3.17 2.20
C GLY A 318 -40.13 3.71 3.46
N LEU A 319 -41.26 3.09 3.75
CA LEU A 319 -42.08 3.29 4.91
C LEU A 319 -41.80 2.17 5.93
N THR A 320 -41.48 2.53 7.15
CA THR A 320 -41.28 1.61 8.26
C THR A 320 -42.32 1.87 9.33
N ILE A 321 -42.97 0.82 9.78
CA ILE A 321 -43.88 0.83 10.94
C ILE A 321 -43.25 -0.09 11.99
N SER A 322 -42.89 0.44 13.14
CA SER A 322 -42.27 -0.34 14.21
C SER A 322 -43.00 -0.19 15.52
N LEU A 323 -43.23 -1.31 16.20
CA LEU A 323 -43.69 -1.40 17.57
C LEU A 323 -42.52 -1.83 18.43
N LYS A 324 -42.00 -0.93 19.24
CA LYS A 324 -40.88 -1.20 20.14
C LYS A 324 -41.33 -1.31 21.58
N GLN A 325 -40.80 -2.29 22.31
CA GLN A 325 -40.98 -2.45 23.74
C GLN A 325 -39.60 -2.19 24.38
N ASN A 326 -39.41 -1.05 25.02
CA ASN A 326 -38.17 -0.72 25.68
C ASN A 326 -38.03 -1.51 26.97
N VAL A 327 -37.21 -2.58 26.94
CA VAL A 327 -36.72 -3.25 28.13
C VAL A 327 -35.24 -2.96 28.23
N THR A 328 -34.90 -1.97 29.07
CA THR A 328 -33.66 -1.75 29.78
C THR A 328 -32.33 -2.10 29.08
N SER A 329 -31.72 -1.17 28.43
CA SER A 329 -30.34 -0.74 28.64
C SER A 329 -29.89 0.23 27.53
N ALA A 330 -29.19 1.28 27.88
CA ALA A 330 -28.58 2.24 26.95
C ALA A 330 -27.59 1.59 25.98
N ALA A 331 -27.14 0.37 26.23
CA ALA A 331 -26.24 -0.41 25.36
C ALA A 331 -26.93 -0.88 24.08
N ASP A 332 -28.24 -1.14 24.10
CA ASP A 332 -28.96 -1.64 22.91
C ASP A 332 -29.30 -0.55 21.88
N ALA A 333 -29.32 0.71 22.27
CA ALA A 333 -29.54 1.84 21.37
C ALA A 333 -28.39 2.05 20.37
N PHE A 334 -27.18 1.58 20.72
CA PHE A 334 -26.00 1.66 19.83
C PHE A 334 -25.97 0.63 18.72
N THR A 335 -26.79 -0.43 18.79
CA THR A 335 -26.77 -1.53 17.82
C THR A 335 -27.79 -1.37 16.67
N HIS A 336 -28.66 -0.35 16.73
CA HIS A 336 -29.77 -0.18 15.78
C HIS A 336 -29.68 1.08 14.91
N ILE A 337 -28.48 1.43 14.45
CA ILE A 337 -28.32 2.39 13.34
C ILE A 337 -28.49 1.60 12.04
N PRO A 338 -29.58 1.78 11.25
CA PRO A 338 -29.73 1.04 10.01
C PRO A 338 -28.65 1.43 9.03
N GLY A 339 -27.77 0.49 8.68
CA GLY A 339 -26.96 0.57 7.49
C GLY A 339 -25.50 1.01 7.62
N THR A 340 -24.96 1.26 8.80
CA THR A 340 -23.57 1.77 8.93
C THR A 340 -22.56 0.84 9.63
N THR A 341 -22.98 -0.27 10.24
CA THR A 341 -22.08 -1.05 11.09
C THR A 341 -21.80 -2.49 10.70
N SER A 342 -22.48 -3.08 9.71
CA SER A 342 -22.33 -4.53 9.49
C SER A 342 -21.36 -4.95 8.39
N ASP A 343 -20.85 -4.06 7.54
CA ASP A 343 -20.00 -4.47 6.40
C ASP A 343 -18.77 -3.59 6.13
N ALA A 344 -18.26 -2.90 7.14
CA ALA A 344 -16.98 -2.17 7.05
C ALA A 344 -15.77 -3.13 7.12
N LYS A 345 -15.83 -4.27 6.43
CA LYS A 345 -14.67 -5.10 6.13
C LYS A 345 -14.09 -4.71 4.76
N GLY A 346 -13.28 -3.69 4.75
CA GLY A 346 -12.55 -3.28 3.56
C GLY A 346 -12.57 -1.78 3.33
N GLY A 347 -11.61 -1.07 3.87
CA GLY A 347 -11.39 0.34 3.63
C GLY A 347 -11.42 1.19 4.91
N ALA A 348 -10.54 0.88 5.82
CA ALA A 348 -10.37 1.62 7.06
C ALA A 348 -9.60 2.91 6.78
N GLY A 349 -10.25 4.02 6.84
CA GLY A 349 -9.57 5.31 6.83
C GLY A 349 -10.49 6.47 7.19
N PHE A 350 -11.76 6.44 6.80
CA PHE A 350 -12.64 7.60 6.91
C PHE A 350 -13.97 7.37 7.62
N THR A 351 -14.21 6.22 8.22
CA THR A 351 -15.46 5.93 8.94
C THR A 351 -15.54 6.59 10.32
N GLY A 352 -14.44 7.09 10.88
CA GLY A 352 -14.42 7.67 12.22
C GLY A 352 -15.20 8.99 12.36
N ILE A 353 -15.23 9.81 11.32
CA ILE A 353 -15.88 11.14 11.38
C ILE A 353 -17.39 11.03 11.15
N SER A 354 -17.84 10.13 10.26
CA SER A 354 -19.25 9.84 10.09
C SER A 354 -19.86 9.09 11.29
N ALA A 355 -19.05 8.28 11.99
CA ALA A 355 -19.45 7.60 13.20
C ALA A 355 -19.66 8.54 14.42
N ALA A 356 -18.88 9.63 14.50
CA ALA A 356 -19.05 10.63 15.56
C ALA A 356 -20.36 11.43 15.39
N GLY A 357 -20.71 11.80 14.15
CA GLY A 357 -21.99 12.45 13.84
C GLY A 357 -23.19 11.54 14.08
N ALA A 358 -23.09 10.28 13.73
CA ALA A 358 -24.12 9.27 13.99
C ALA A 358 -24.23 8.91 15.49
N GLY A 359 -23.10 8.99 16.23
CA GLY A 359 -23.09 8.75 17.67
C GLY A 359 -23.87 9.81 18.47
N LEU A 360 -23.81 11.07 18.05
CA LEU A 360 -24.54 12.18 18.69
C LEU A 360 -26.05 12.12 18.38
N GLN A 361 -26.44 11.70 17.18
CA GLN A 361 -27.86 11.44 16.85
C GLN A 361 -28.43 10.25 17.63
N ALA A 362 -27.62 9.19 17.82
CA ALA A 362 -28.00 8.05 18.62
C ALA A 362 -28.17 8.40 20.12
N MET A 363 -27.39 9.37 20.63
CA MET A 363 -27.46 9.80 22.02
C MET A 363 -28.72 10.66 22.30
N SER A 364 -29.11 11.52 21.36
CA SER A 364 -30.38 12.30 21.50
C SER A 364 -31.61 11.39 21.36
N ALA A 365 -31.55 10.39 20.45
CA ALA A 365 -32.58 9.38 20.31
C ALA A 365 -32.69 8.43 21.52
N ALA A 366 -31.54 8.10 22.14
CA ALA A 366 -31.49 7.25 23.34
C ALA A 366 -32.07 7.94 24.60
N MET A 367 -31.89 9.25 24.74
CA MET A 367 -32.48 10.00 25.85
C MET A 367 -33.98 10.14 25.73
N SER A 368 -34.52 10.30 24.51
CA SER A 368 -36.01 10.27 24.34
C SER A 368 -36.62 8.87 24.47
N ALA A 369 -35.85 7.81 24.16
CA ALA A 369 -36.29 6.42 24.27
C ALA A 369 -36.31 5.85 25.69
N ALA A 370 -35.45 6.35 26.57
CA ALA A 370 -35.35 5.87 27.95
C ALA A 370 -36.61 6.15 28.81
N LEU A 371 -37.48 7.03 28.34
CA LEU A 371 -38.73 7.42 29.05
C LEU A 371 -39.99 6.68 28.54
N GLN A 372 -39.88 5.82 27.51
CA GLN A 372 -41.06 5.12 26.94
C GLN A 372 -40.94 3.61 27.10
N THR A 373 -41.97 3.03 27.66
CA THR A 373 -42.09 1.55 27.85
C THR A 373 -42.56 0.83 26.59
N VAL A 374 -43.43 1.45 25.81
CA VAL A 374 -43.92 0.92 24.50
C VAL A 374 -44.08 2.09 23.54
N SER A 375 -43.58 1.94 22.32
CA SER A 375 -43.79 2.95 21.28
C SER A 375 -44.13 2.33 19.93
N LEU A 376 -45.10 2.93 19.23
CA LEU A 376 -45.43 2.67 17.83
C LEU A 376 -44.90 3.83 17.01
N SER A 377 -44.02 3.56 16.03
CA SER A 377 -43.53 4.58 15.11
C SER A 377 -43.87 4.24 13.65
N VAL A 378 -44.09 5.29 12.88
CA VAL A 378 -44.29 5.24 11.41
C VAL A 378 -43.28 6.19 10.79
N ASP A 379 -42.38 5.66 9.99
CA ASP A 379 -41.23 6.37 9.41
C ASP A 379 -41.21 6.25 7.91
N LEU A 380 -41.08 7.36 7.19
CA LEU A 380 -40.79 7.40 5.76
C LEU A 380 -39.40 7.95 5.56
N GLY A 381 -38.52 7.14 4.97
CA GLY A 381 -37.11 7.52 4.83
C GLY A 381 -36.48 7.10 3.49
N MET A 382 -35.41 7.79 3.15
CA MET A 382 -34.54 7.46 2.03
C MET A 382 -33.09 7.58 2.47
N SER A 383 -32.26 6.65 2.02
CA SER A 383 -30.79 6.74 2.17
C SER A 383 -30.09 6.31 0.89
N GLU A 384 -28.99 6.97 0.58
CA GLU A 384 -28.09 6.63 -0.52
C GLU A 384 -26.66 6.68 -0.03
N SER A 385 -25.85 5.69 -0.37
CA SER A 385 -24.41 5.71 -0.18
C SER A 385 -23.68 5.24 -1.43
N SER A 386 -22.55 5.86 -1.70
CA SER A 386 -21.69 5.52 -2.84
C SER A 386 -20.22 5.60 -2.40
N GLN A 387 -19.42 4.64 -2.86
CA GLN A 387 -17.99 4.57 -2.61
C GLN A 387 -17.25 4.15 -3.87
N LYS A 388 -16.12 4.76 -4.16
CA LYS A 388 -15.24 4.39 -5.26
C LYS A 388 -13.79 4.46 -4.80
N ASN A 389 -13.00 3.47 -5.20
CA ASN A 389 -11.56 3.42 -4.94
C ASN A 389 -10.87 2.97 -6.22
N ASP A 390 -9.92 3.75 -6.71
CA ASP A 390 -9.05 3.45 -7.83
C ASP A 390 -7.60 3.45 -7.34
N PHE A 391 -6.85 2.41 -7.69
CA PHE A 391 -5.44 2.21 -7.33
C PHE A 391 -4.65 1.79 -8.55
N ARG A 392 -3.45 2.35 -8.72
CA ARG A 392 -2.49 1.97 -9.75
C ARG A 392 -1.08 1.96 -9.15
N SER A 393 -0.29 0.97 -9.52
CA SER A 393 1.13 0.93 -9.19
C SER A 393 1.95 0.37 -10.34
N THR A 394 3.18 0.84 -10.41
CA THR A 394 4.23 0.32 -11.27
C THR A 394 5.44 0.04 -10.40
N THR A 395 5.97 -1.18 -10.46
CA THR A 395 7.15 -1.60 -9.68
C THR A 395 8.20 -2.13 -10.65
N ALA A 396 9.44 -1.71 -10.47
CA ALA A 396 10.55 -2.18 -11.29
C ALA A 396 10.91 -3.63 -10.95
N ALA A 397 10.91 -4.51 -11.96
CA ALA A 397 11.49 -5.84 -11.92
C ALA A 397 12.94 -5.77 -12.42
N PRO A 398 13.95 -5.86 -11.55
CA PRO A 398 15.34 -5.58 -11.92
C PRO A 398 15.99 -6.74 -12.66
N SER A 399 17.01 -6.43 -13.48
CA SER A 399 17.98 -7.41 -13.99
C SER A 399 19.08 -7.69 -12.96
N SER A 400 19.71 -8.86 -13.03
CA SER A 400 20.88 -9.17 -12.20
C SER A 400 21.99 -9.90 -12.98
N ALA A 401 23.23 -9.73 -12.50
CA ALA A 401 24.41 -10.52 -12.88
C ALA A 401 25.15 -10.91 -11.61
N THR A 402 25.23 -12.22 -11.30
CA THR A 402 25.87 -12.75 -10.09
C THR A 402 26.91 -13.80 -10.48
N ALA A 403 28.17 -13.54 -10.17
CA ALA A 403 29.28 -14.45 -10.41
C ALA A 403 29.91 -14.89 -9.08
N GLY A 404 30.22 -16.18 -8.99
CA GLY A 404 30.97 -16.70 -7.84
C GLY A 404 32.38 -16.15 -7.73
N ARG A 405 32.96 -15.69 -8.85
CA ARG A 405 34.30 -15.12 -8.92
C ARG A 405 34.28 -13.74 -9.53
N ASP A 406 34.35 -13.62 -10.88
CA ASP A 406 34.60 -12.34 -11.51
C ASP A 406 33.49 -11.91 -12.47
N ILE A 407 33.29 -10.60 -12.60
CA ILE A 407 32.41 -10.00 -13.63
C ILE A 407 33.22 -9.04 -14.49
N TYR A 408 33.25 -9.29 -15.79
CA TYR A 408 33.93 -8.44 -16.77
C TYR A 408 32.92 -7.91 -17.80
N ALA A 409 32.79 -6.61 -17.88
CA ALA A 409 32.03 -5.94 -18.93
C ALA A 409 32.91 -5.03 -19.76
N LEU A 410 32.87 -5.23 -21.07
CA LEU A 410 33.61 -4.40 -22.02
C LEU A 410 32.65 -3.94 -23.13
N THR A 411 32.51 -2.62 -23.29
CA THR A 411 31.63 -2.04 -24.30
C THR A 411 32.37 -1.03 -25.16
N GLY A 412 32.02 -1.01 -26.45
CA GLY A 412 32.52 -0.03 -27.40
C GLY A 412 31.85 1.35 -27.28
N ASN A 413 30.79 1.48 -26.48
CA ASN A 413 30.08 2.73 -26.24
C ASN A 413 29.65 2.79 -24.75
N ASN A 414 28.43 2.47 -24.37
CA ASN A 414 27.94 2.68 -23.00
C ASN A 414 27.70 1.39 -22.23
N ILE A 415 27.82 1.50 -20.90
CA ILE A 415 27.24 0.57 -19.93
C ILE A 415 26.11 1.28 -19.22
N ASN A 416 24.88 0.76 -19.31
CA ASN A 416 23.69 1.28 -18.66
C ASN A 416 23.11 0.23 -17.69
N ILE A 417 23.12 0.52 -16.40
CA ILE A 417 22.55 -0.32 -15.33
C ILE A 417 21.43 0.49 -14.65
N GLU A 418 20.17 0.10 -14.89
CA GLU A 418 19.01 0.74 -14.30
C GLU A 418 18.32 -0.19 -13.30
N GLY A 419 18.40 0.15 -12.00
CA GLY A 419 17.87 -0.65 -10.90
C GLY A 419 18.48 -2.05 -10.76
N GLY A 420 19.51 -2.33 -11.56
CA GLY A 420 20.14 -3.64 -11.71
C GLY A 420 21.08 -4.00 -10.57
N LYS A 421 21.28 -5.32 -10.38
CA LYS A 421 22.20 -5.85 -9.35
C LYS A 421 23.37 -6.60 -9.99
N LEU A 422 24.58 -6.13 -9.79
CA LEU A 422 25.82 -6.75 -10.24
C LEU A 422 26.63 -7.16 -9.02
N ILE A 423 26.85 -8.47 -8.83
CA ILE A 423 27.54 -9.00 -7.66
C ILE A 423 28.63 -9.98 -8.10
N ALA A 424 29.89 -9.62 -7.88
CA ALA A 424 31.05 -10.49 -8.09
C ALA A 424 31.59 -11.00 -6.75
N GLY A 425 31.83 -12.29 -6.63
CA GLY A 425 32.44 -12.87 -5.42
C GLY A 425 33.87 -12.41 -5.20
N ARG A 426 34.59 -12.02 -6.26
CA ARG A 426 35.99 -11.53 -6.17
C ARG A 426 36.13 -10.16 -6.85
N ASP A 427 36.25 -10.10 -8.17
CA ASP A 427 36.59 -8.88 -8.88
C ASP A 427 35.48 -8.49 -9.87
N ALA A 428 35.18 -7.19 -9.97
CA ALA A 428 34.31 -6.66 -11.02
C ALA A 428 35.05 -5.56 -11.81
N ALA A 429 34.95 -5.65 -13.14
CA ALA A 429 35.53 -4.65 -14.05
C ALA A 429 34.49 -4.22 -15.07
N LEU A 430 34.10 -2.95 -15.04
CA LEU A 430 33.20 -2.30 -15.98
C LEU A 430 33.97 -1.31 -16.81
N THR A 431 34.11 -1.57 -18.12
CA THR A 431 34.88 -0.73 -19.04
C THR A 431 34.02 -0.31 -20.21
N ALA A 432 33.73 0.97 -20.34
CA ALA A 432 32.99 1.57 -21.43
C ALA A 432 33.90 2.56 -22.20
N ALA A 433 33.85 2.52 -23.54
CA ALA A 433 34.58 3.50 -24.33
C ALA A 433 33.98 4.91 -24.25
N ASN A 434 32.66 5.03 -23.89
CA ASN A 434 31.97 6.31 -23.73
C ASN A 434 31.48 6.45 -22.30
N ASP A 435 30.21 6.15 -21.95
CA ASP A 435 29.62 6.45 -20.65
C ASP A 435 29.34 5.19 -19.82
N VAL A 436 29.41 5.34 -18.49
CA VAL A 436 28.89 4.37 -17.52
C VAL A 436 27.77 5.03 -16.73
N ASN A 437 26.55 4.49 -16.86
CA ASN A 437 25.36 4.95 -16.16
C ASN A 437 24.88 3.84 -15.21
N ILE A 438 24.97 4.08 -13.91
CA ILE A 438 24.49 3.20 -12.84
C ILE A 438 23.43 3.97 -12.07
N ILE A 439 22.16 3.75 -12.43
CA ILE A 439 21.05 4.57 -11.96
C ILE A 439 19.96 3.71 -11.33
N ALA A 440 19.20 4.27 -10.41
CA ALA A 440 18.03 3.59 -9.85
C ALA A 440 16.88 3.51 -10.86
N ALA A 441 16.08 2.46 -10.77
CA ALA A 441 14.81 2.35 -11.48
C ALA A 441 13.68 2.98 -10.68
N GLN A 442 12.70 3.56 -11.38
CA GLN A 442 11.60 4.27 -10.77
C GLN A 442 10.38 3.38 -10.54
N ASN A 443 9.76 3.48 -9.37
CA ASN A 443 8.46 2.93 -9.04
C ASN A 443 7.45 4.06 -8.87
N THR A 444 6.19 3.80 -9.23
CA THR A 444 5.11 4.78 -9.08
C THR A 444 3.88 4.18 -8.42
N TRP A 445 3.15 5.02 -7.71
CA TRP A 445 1.92 4.64 -7.03
C TRP A 445 0.93 5.81 -7.10
N ASP A 446 -0.35 5.52 -7.43
CA ASP A 446 -1.46 6.48 -7.49
C ASP A 446 -2.71 5.83 -6.87
N GLN A 447 -3.36 6.52 -5.96
CA GLN A 447 -4.62 6.10 -5.35
C GLN A 447 -5.62 7.24 -5.30
N LYS A 448 -6.89 6.95 -5.66
CA LYS A 448 -8.01 7.88 -5.57
C LYS A 448 -9.20 7.21 -4.90
N PHE A 449 -9.68 7.83 -3.84
CA PHE A 449 -10.84 7.39 -3.08
C PHE A 449 -11.90 8.48 -3.07
N SER A 450 -13.17 8.08 -3.19
CA SER A 450 -14.30 8.97 -2.98
C SER A 450 -15.47 8.24 -2.34
N SER A 451 -16.13 8.88 -1.41
CA SER A 451 -17.37 8.38 -0.82
C SER A 451 -18.38 9.52 -0.67
N SER A 452 -19.64 9.18 -0.77
CA SER A 452 -20.76 10.08 -0.49
C SER A 452 -21.89 9.30 0.19
N SER A 453 -22.57 9.95 1.10
CA SER A 453 -23.75 9.40 1.75
C SER A 453 -24.77 10.48 1.98
N SER A 454 -26.05 10.16 1.80
CA SER A 454 -27.16 11.03 2.16
C SER A 454 -28.31 10.20 2.68
N SER A 455 -29.00 10.73 3.67
CA SER A 455 -30.22 10.13 4.20
C SER A 455 -31.19 11.20 4.65
N GLY A 456 -32.46 10.89 4.61
CA GLY A 456 -33.52 11.75 5.13
C GLY A 456 -34.78 10.97 5.42
N GLY A 457 -35.52 11.39 6.42
CA GLY A 457 -36.74 10.74 6.81
C GLY A 457 -37.64 11.66 7.61
N ILE A 458 -38.93 11.33 7.56
CA ILE A 458 -39.97 11.92 8.41
C ILE A 458 -40.71 10.79 9.10
N GLY A 459 -41.07 10.97 10.35
CA GLY A 459 -41.80 9.96 11.10
C GLY A 459 -42.64 10.55 12.20
N ALA A 460 -43.55 9.72 12.70
CA ALA A 460 -44.33 10.02 13.88
C ALA A 460 -44.29 8.80 14.79
N SER A 461 -44.25 9.02 16.11
CA SER A 461 -44.29 7.97 17.10
C SER A 461 -45.30 8.27 18.18
N ILE A 462 -45.97 7.22 18.66
CA ILE A 462 -46.88 7.25 19.79
C ILE A 462 -46.28 6.30 20.82
N GLY A 463 -45.92 6.81 21.99
CA GLY A 463 -45.35 6.03 23.07
C GLY A 463 -46.17 6.10 24.36
N PHE A 464 -46.11 5.04 25.18
CA PHE A 464 -46.65 5.01 26.53
C PHE A 464 -45.54 4.66 27.52
N GLY A 465 -45.25 5.53 28.45
CA GLY A 465 -44.19 5.38 29.44
C GLY A 465 -44.62 5.72 30.85
N ALA A 466 -43.66 5.80 31.76
CA ALA A 466 -43.90 6.10 33.16
C ALA A 466 -44.61 7.47 33.40
N THR A 467 -44.52 8.38 32.41
CA THR A 467 -45.13 9.72 32.42
C THR A 467 -46.44 9.81 31.64
N GLY A 468 -46.96 8.70 31.09
CA GLY A 468 -48.18 8.66 30.31
C GLY A 468 -47.99 8.51 28.81
N TRP A 469 -48.93 8.94 27.98
CA TRP A 469 -48.90 8.91 26.52
C TRP A 469 -48.05 10.06 25.95
N ASN A 470 -47.20 9.76 24.98
CA ASN A 470 -46.47 10.75 24.23
C ASN A 470 -46.71 10.52 22.71
N VAL A 471 -47.01 11.60 21.98
CA VAL A 471 -47.15 11.58 20.53
C VAL A 471 -46.11 12.56 19.96
N SER A 472 -45.16 12.06 19.27
CA SER A 472 -44.10 12.90 18.67
C SER A 472 -43.98 12.69 17.16
N GLY A 473 -43.65 13.78 16.46
CA GLY A 473 -43.22 13.78 15.07
C GLY A 473 -41.75 14.13 14.95
N TYR A 474 -41.10 13.61 13.96
CA TYR A 474 -39.72 13.99 13.67
C TYR A 474 -39.45 14.04 12.16
N ALA A 475 -38.44 14.84 11.80
CA ALA A 475 -37.87 14.89 10.47
C ALA A 475 -36.34 14.93 10.62
N SER A 476 -35.63 14.18 9.78
CA SER A 476 -34.17 14.18 9.80
C SER A 476 -33.61 14.21 8.37
N ALA A 477 -32.46 14.85 8.21
CA ALA A 477 -31.70 14.82 6.96
C ALA A 477 -30.21 14.78 7.29
N TYR A 478 -29.45 14.02 6.51
CA TYR A 478 -28.00 13.94 6.58
C TYR A 478 -27.41 13.88 5.19
N ALA A 479 -26.31 14.58 4.97
CA ALA A 479 -25.48 14.44 3.77
C ALA A 479 -24.00 14.55 4.16
N GLY A 480 -23.17 13.72 3.56
CA GLY A 480 -21.71 13.73 3.83
C GLY A 480 -20.92 13.10 2.71
N GLY A 481 -19.64 13.38 2.69
CA GLY A 481 -18.74 12.81 1.71
C GLY A 481 -17.29 12.90 2.14
N ALA A 482 -16.46 12.04 1.56
CA ALA A 482 -15.02 12.09 1.72
C ALA A 482 -14.33 11.86 0.37
N LYS A 483 -13.18 12.48 0.20
CA LYS A 483 -12.30 12.29 -0.94
C LYS A 483 -10.87 12.18 -0.41
N ALA A 484 -10.09 11.28 -1.01
CA ALA A 484 -8.66 11.21 -0.80
C ALA A 484 -7.97 10.91 -2.14
N ALA A 485 -6.82 11.51 -2.33
CA ALA A 485 -5.93 11.21 -3.45
C ALA A 485 -4.51 11.18 -2.92
N GLY A 486 -3.70 10.25 -3.42
CA GLY A 486 -2.28 10.17 -3.07
C GLY A 486 -1.49 9.63 -4.26
N GLU A 487 -0.27 10.12 -4.40
CA GLU A 487 0.70 9.68 -5.39
C GLU A 487 2.07 9.57 -4.74
N ALA A 488 2.86 8.61 -5.18
CA ALA A 488 4.23 8.48 -4.75
C ALA A 488 5.14 7.99 -5.88
N VAL A 489 6.38 8.42 -5.83
CA VAL A 489 7.48 7.94 -6.64
C VAL A 489 8.56 7.46 -5.68
N SER A 490 9.01 6.22 -5.86
CA SER A 490 10.14 5.66 -5.13
C SER A 490 11.17 5.05 -6.08
N HIS A 491 12.35 4.80 -5.59
CA HIS A 491 13.47 4.33 -6.41
C HIS A 491 13.95 2.95 -5.96
N THR A 492 14.12 2.03 -6.92
CA THR A 492 14.83 0.77 -6.70
C THR A 492 16.29 1.01 -7.03
N SER A 493 17.14 1.07 -6.01
CA SER A 493 18.56 1.38 -6.16
C SER A 493 19.30 0.35 -7.00
N ALA A 494 20.22 0.81 -7.83
CA ALA A 494 21.19 -0.04 -8.50
C ALA A 494 22.29 -0.46 -7.50
N LEU A 495 22.80 -1.69 -7.65
CA LEU A 495 23.81 -2.26 -6.77
C LEU A 495 24.96 -2.85 -7.58
N VAL A 496 26.18 -2.40 -7.37
CA VAL A 496 27.41 -2.97 -7.96
C VAL A 496 28.37 -3.33 -6.83
N MET A 497 28.61 -4.61 -6.62
CA MET A 497 29.47 -5.10 -5.55
C MET A 497 30.54 -6.08 -6.05
N ALA A 498 31.73 -5.96 -5.50
CA ALA A 498 32.80 -6.95 -5.68
C ALA A 498 33.40 -7.30 -4.32
N GLY A 499 33.72 -8.59 -4.12
CA GLY A 499 34.32 -9.03 -2.85
C GLY A 499 35.72 -8.50 -2.62
N ASN A 500 36.50 -8.22 -3.68
CA ASN A 500 37.87 -7.74 -3.59
C ASN A 500 38.05 -6.43 -4.38
N ASN A 501 38.10 -6.45 -5.70
CA ASN A 501 38.34 -5.26 -6.49
C ASN A 501 37.12 -4.88 -7.35
N LEU A 502 36.72 -3.62 -7.30
CA LEU A 502 35.77 -3.02 -8.25
C LEU A 502 36.49 -1.95 -9.07
N SER A 503 36.58 -2.16 -10.38
CA SER A 503 37.12 -1.18 -11.32
C SER A 503 36.04 -0.69 -12.27
N VAL A 504 35.84 0.61 -12.33
CA VAL A 504 34.96 1.28 -13.32
C VAL A 504 35.80 2.21 -14.15
N SER A 505 35.82 1.99 -15.48
CA SER A 505 36.58 2.81 -16.42
C SER A 505 35.69 3.30 -17.55
N THR A 506 35.69 4.59 -17.80
CA THR A 506 34.90 5.20 -18.89
C THR A 506 35.70 6.26 -19.63
N GLY A 507 35.54 6.30 -20.96
CA GLY A 507 36.19 7.32 -21.79
C GLY A 507 35.56 8.71 -21.69
N ASN A 508 34.31 8.80 -21.23
CA ASN A 508 33.55 10.04 -21.08
C ASN A 508 33.04 10.19 -19.65
N ASP A 509 31.74 10.19 -19.47
CA ASP A 509 31.06 10.50 -18.21
C ASP A 509 30.70 9.24 -17.44
N ALA A 510 30.71 9.34 -16.11
CA ALA A 510 30.15 8.35 -15.21
C ALA A 510 28.99 8.97 -14.38
N ASN A 511 27.82 8.36 -14.45
CA ASN A 511 26.64 8.76 -13.67
C ASN A 511 26.28 7.65 -12.66
N VAL A 512 26.35 7.96 -11.38
CA VAL A 512 26.02 7.09 -10.27
C VAL A 512 24.89 7.75 -9.49
N GLN A 513 23.65 7.35 -9.76
CA GLN A 513 22.46 8.02 -9.21
C GLN A 513 21.50 7.02 -8.54
N GLY A 514 21.19 7.20 -7.26
CA GLY A 514 20.39 6.24 -6.52
C GLY A 514 21.04 4.85 -6.50
N ALA A 515 22.36 4.76 -6.39
CA ALA A 515 23.13 3.54 -6.57
C ALA A 515 24.16 3.33 -5.45
N PHE A 516 24.53 2.07 -5.23
CA PHE A 516 25.51 1.68 -4.23
C PHE A 516 26.62 0.86 -4.88
N LEU A 517 27.85 1.38 -4.85
CA LEU A 517 29.07 0.74 -5.36
C LEU A 517 29.95 0.36 -4.18
N ALA A 518 30.29 -0.92 -4.01
CA ALA A 518 31.09 -1.38 -2.88
C ALA A 518 32.12 -2.46 -3.26
N ALA A 519 33.32 -2.38 -2.67
CA ALA A 519 34.36 -3.41 -2.75
C ALA A 519 35.35 -3.28 -1.58
N GLU A 520 36.30 -4.24 -1.47
CA GLU A 520 37.47 -3.97 -0.61
C GLU A 520 38.31 -2.82 -1.19
N ASN A 521 38.63 -2.90 -2.49
CA ASN A 521 39.38 -1.87 -3.21
C ASN A 521 38.51 -1.40 -4.39
N LEU A 522 38.23 -0.11 -4.43
CA LEU A 522 37.41 0.48 -5.49
C LEU A 522 38.24 1.49 -6.28
N ARG A 523 38.26 1.35 -7.60
CA ARG A 523 38.92 2.24 -8.52
C ARG A 523 37.98 2.74 -9.61
N MET A 524 37.88 4.05 -9.77
CA MET A 524 37.17 4.69 -10.88
C MET A 524 38.15 5.53 -11.72
N GLU A 525 38.11 5.31 -13.02
CA GLU A 525 38.84 6.10 -14.02
C GLU A 525 37.81 6.71 -14.98
N VAL A 526 37.53 7.99 -14.83
CA VAL A 526 36.50 8.72 -15.57
C VAL A 526 37.17 9.73 -16.53
N GLY A 527 36.94 9.56 -17.80
CA GLY A 527 37.59 10.40 -18.83
C GLY A 527 37.16 11.86 -18.79
N LYS A 528 35.90 12.16 -18.46
CA LYS A 528 35.39 13.54 -18.33
C LYS A 528 34.77 13.78 -16.97
N ASN A 529 33.45 13.66 -16.83
CA ASN A 529 32.73 14.06 -15.61
C ASN A 529 32.24 12.87 -14.82
N LEU A 530 32.31 12.94 -13.51
CA LEU A 530 31.69 12.03 -12.56
C LEU A 530 30.55 12.75 -11.85
N ASN A 531 29.34 12.22 -11.99
CA ASN A 531 28.16 12.69 -11.26
C ASN A 531 27.71 11.62 -10.27
N VAL A 532 27.71 11.94 -8.96
CA VAL A 532 27.28 11.05 -7.87
C VAL A 532 26.15 11.73 -7.13
N ALA A 533 24.92 11.24 -7.28
CA ALA A 533 23.76 11.91 -6.75
C ALA A 533 22.79 10.93 -6.04
N SER A 534 22.35 11.26 -4.85
CA SER A 534 21.25 10.59 -4.20
C SER A 534 19.92 11.01 -4.83
N LEU A 535 18.94 10.12 -4.81
CA LEU A 535 17.60 10.36 -5.34
C LEU A 535 16.60 10.42 -4.20
N GLN A 536 15.77 11.44 -4.22
CA GLN A 536 14.68 11.62 -3.26
C GLN A 536 13.43 10.90 -3.74
N ASP A 537 12.89 10.01 -2.92
CA ASP A 537 11.53 9.50 -3.08
C ASP A 537 10.55 10.62 -2.76
N THR A 538 9.46 10.68 -3.51
CA THR A 538 8.43 11.70 -3.30
C THR A 538 7.10 11.05 -2.99
N SER A 539 6.34 11.63 -2.07
CA SER A 539 4.98 11.21 -1.78
C SER A 539 4.13 12.42 -1.48
N SER A 540 2.94 12.46 -2.06
CA SER A 540 1.95 13.48 -1.74
C SER A 540 0.58 12.85 -1.55
N SER A 541 -0.17 13.34 -0.58
CA SER A 541 -1.56 12.96 -0.40
C SER A 541 -2.41 14.11 0.11
N VAL A 542 -3.67 14.12 -0.35
CA VAL A 542 -4.68 15.11 0.07
C VAL A 542 -5.96 14.35 0.40
N SER A 543 -6.55 14.69 1.53
CA SER A 543 -7.84 14.17 1.95
C SER A 543 -8.77 15.28 2.38
N SER A 544 -10.08 15.07 2.17
CA SER A 544 -11.11 15.98 2.65
C SER A 544 -12.37 15.22 3.01
N SER A 545 -13.06 15.65 4.04
CA SER A 545 -14.34 15.09 4.44
C SER A 545 -15.28 16.20 4.89
N TRP A 546 -16.57 15.98 4.72
CA TRP A 546 -17.61 16.87 5.21
C TRP A 546 -18.88 16.10 5.55
N GLY A 547 -19.64 16.61 6.49
CA GLY A 547 -20.93 16.08 6.83
C GLY A 547 -21.83 17.19 7.37
N VAL A 548 -23.11 17.13 7.00
CA VAL A 548 -24.16 18.01 7.50
C VAL A 548 -25.36 17.15 7.83
N GLY A 549 -25.86 17.25 9.05
CA GLY A 549 -27.05 16.53 9.48
C GLY A 549 -27.92 17.41 10.35
N GLY A 550 -29.21 17.11 10.39
CA GLY A 550 -30.13 17.78 11.28
C GLY A 550 -31.43 17.04 11.44
N GLY A 551 -32.06 17.19 12.58
CA GLY A 551 -33.34 16.62 12.94
C GLY A 551 -34.22 17.67 13.60
N LEU A 552 -35.52 17.48 13.39
CA LEU A 552 -36.58 18.21 14.08
C LEU A 552 -37.45 17.20 14.79
N SER A 553 -37.67 17.36 16.07
CA SER A 553 -38.65 16.60 16.82
C SER A 553 -39.69 17.54 17.44
N PHE A 554 -40.95 17.17 17.31
CA PHE A 554 -42.06 17.97 17.85
C PHE A 554 -43.10 17.07 18.48
N ASP A 555 -43.63 17.52 19.57
CA ASP A 555 -44.73 16.87 20.28
C ASP A 555 -46.04 17.30 19.63
N ILE A 556 -46.74 16.35 19.00
CA ILE A 556 -48.01 16.60 18.31
C ILE A 556 -49.20 16.61 19.31
N SER A 557 -48.99 16.18 20.55
CA SER A 557 -50.08 16.12 21.55
C SER A 557 -50.70 17.48 21.83
N SER A 558 -49.99 18.57 21.59
CA SER A 558 -50.48 19.93 21.70
C SER A 558 -51.52 20.36 20.61
N PHE A 559 -51.61 19.60 19.51
CA PHE A 559 -52.58 19.86 18.45
C PHE A 559 -53.93 19.19 18.63
N PHE A 560 -54.10 18.33 19.66
CA PHE A 560 -55.34 17.69 19.97
C PHE A 560 -55.96 18.33 21.23
N PRO A 561 -56.88 19.35 21.13
CA PRO A 561 -57.53 19.90 22.27
C PRO A 561 -58.57 18.97 22.81
N GLY A 562 -58.38 18.37 23.99
CA GLY A 562 -59.33 17.55 24.69
C GLY A 562 -58.66 16.70 25.77
N GLU A 563 -59.11 16.81 27.01
CA GLU A 563 -58.70 15.95 28.10
C GLU A 563 -59.02 14.47 27.80
N ILE A 564 -58.02 13.72 27.37
CA ILE A 564 -58.03 12.28 27.44
C ILE A 564 -57.29 11.88 28.73
N GLY A 565 -58.06 11.83 29.82
CA GLY A 565 -57.67 11.17 31.07
C GLY A 565 -56.30 11.51 31.66
N GLY A 566 -56.17 12.68 32.31
CA GLY A 566 -55.16 12.91 33.37
C GLY A 566 -53.68 12.87 32.93
N LEU A 567 -53.39 13.26 31.72
CA LEU A 567 -52.02 13.20 31.12
C LEU A 567 -51.25 14.46 31.41
N ALA A 568 -50.16 14.35 32.17
CA ALA A 568 -49.12 15.35 32.22
C ALA A 568 -48.26 15.22 30.94
N VAL A 569 -48.42 16.17 30.03
CA VAL A 569 -47.66 16.24 28.79
C VAL A 569 -46.27 16.80 29.09
N ASN A 570 -45.23 15.99 29.00
CA ASN A 570 -43.86 16.43 29.07
C ASN A 570 -43.42 16.77 27.61
N SER A 571 -43.40 18.04 27.28
CA SER A 571 -43.14 18.58 25.94
C SER A 571 -41.67 18.47 25.56
N GLY A 572 -41.37 17.55 24.66
CA GLY A 572 -40.04 17.40 24.06
C GLY A 572 -39.99 17.87 22.61
N ASN A 573 -40.18 19.17 22.36
CA ASN A 573 -39.94 19.76 21.05
C ASN A 573 -38.47 20.16 20.95
N GLY A 574 -37.73 19.60 19.96
CA GLY A 574 -36.31 19.87 19.79
C GLY A 574 -35.91 19.92 18.33
N ALA A 575 -34.85 20.66 18.06
CA ALA A 575 -34.12 20.62 16.79
C ALA A 575 -32.66 20.30 17.08
N ASP A 576 -32.08 19.45 16.28
CA ASP A 576 -30.66 19.16 16.30
C ASP A 576 -30.02 19.46 14.95
N VAL A 577 -28.79 19.95 14.97
CA VAL A 577 -27.97 20.19 13.78
C VAL A 577 -26.56 19.73 14.09
N THR A 578 -25.97 19.01 13.15
CA THR A 578 -24.57 18.60 13.20
C THR A 578 -23.89 18.99 11.90
N VAL A 579 -22.75 19.63 12.00
CA VAL A 579 -21.88 19.95 10.86
C VAL A 579 -20.47 19.44 11.18
N SER A 580 -19.87 18.73 10.25
CA SER A 580 -18.48 18.26 10.39
C SER A 580 -17.69 18.55 9.12
N ALA A 581 -16.42 18.84 9.29
CA ALA A 581 -15.46 19.02 8.20
C ALA A 581 -14.08 18.54 8.66
N GLY A 582 -13.28 18.06 7.71
CA GLY A 582 -11.90 17.67 7.96
C GLY A 582 -11.11 17.71 6.67
N SER A 583 -9.82 17.95 6.78
CA SER A 583 -8.86 17.92 5.70
C SER A 583 -7.53 17.42 6.21
N GLY A 584 -6.78 16.74 5.36
CA GLY A 584 -5.42 16.34 5.63
C GLY A 584 -4.57 16.46 4.38
N THR A 585 -3.33 16.86 4.55
CA THR A 585 -2.31 16.92 3.51
C THR A 585 -1.05 16.24 4.02
N PHE A 586 -0.36 15.57 3.14
CA PHE A 586 0.98 15.03 3.38
C PHE A 586 1.83 15.27 2.13
N ASP A 587 3.05 15.71 2.34
CA ASP A 587 4.04 15.93 1.28
C ASP A 587 5.42 15.56 1.79
N SER A 588 6.17 14.80 1.01
CA SER A 588 7.52 14.40 1.36
C SER A 588 8.44 14.32 0.16
N LYS A 589 9.70 14.66 0.42
CA LYS A 589 10.87 14.33 -0.42
C LYS A 589 11.92 13.74 0.49
N TRP A 590 12.32 12.49 0.24
CA TRP A 590 13.13 11.75 1.20
C TRP A 590 14.13 10.80 0.54
N VAL A 591 15.39 10.89 0.88
CA VAL A 591 16.42 9.93 0.48
C VAL A 591 16.35 8.73 1.41
N GLN A 592 15.87 7.57 0.91
CA GLN A 592 15.83 6.33 1.68
C GLN A 592 17.22 5.77 1.97
N GLY A 593 18.12 5.89 1.00
CA GLY A 593 19.49 5.49 1.12
C GLY A 593 20.36 6.34 0.21
N GLN A 594 21.41 6.93 0.78
CA GLN A 594 22.35 7.76 0.02
C GLN A 594 23.07 6.94 -1.06
N THR A 595 23.24 7.54 -2.22
CA THR A 595 24.17 7.04 -3.23
C THR A 595 25.58 7.00 -2.66
N ALA A 596 26.24 5.86 -2.80
CA ALA A 596 27.53 5.66 -2.17
C ALA A 596 28.55 4.92 -3.04
N ILE A 597 29.80 5.38 -3.00
CA ILE A 597 30.97 4.74 -3.56
C ILE A 597 31.90 4.43 -2.39
N ILE A 598 31.93 3.17 -1.95
CA ILE A 598 32.58 2.78 -0.70
C ILE A 598 33.61 1.65 -0.91
N GLY A 599 34.79 1.84 -0.37
CA GLY A 599 35.81 0.79 -0.26
C GLY A 599 36.13 0.47 1.21
N SER A 600 36.22 -0.81 1.58
CA SER A 600 36.62 -1.13 2.96
C SER A 600 38.11 -0.93 3.18
N LYS A 601 38.94 -1.08 2.13
CA LYS A 601 40.41 -0.90 2.21
C LYS A 601 40.89 0.36 1.51
N GLU A 602 40.55 0.55 0.24
CA GLU A 602 41.02 1.66 -0.57
C GLU A 602 39.97 2.13 -1.56
N VAL A 603 39.90 3.44 -1.78
CA VAL A 603 39.07 4.06 -2.86
C VAL A 603 39.94 5.02 -3.62
N THR A 604 40.05 4.82 -4.92
CA THR A 604 40.73 5.75 -5.84
C THR A 604 39.76 6.19 -6.94
N VAL A 605 39.49 7.48 -7.01
CA VAL A 605 38.65 8.09 -8.05
C VAL A 605 39.49 9.10 -8.78
N ASN A 606 39.71 8.86 -10.08
CA ASN A 606 40.37 9.79 -11.01
C ASN A 606 39.34 10.28 -12.05
N THR A 607 39.09 11.58 -12.07
CA THR A 607 38.16 12.22 -13.00
C THR A 607 38.88 13.23 -13.87
N GLY A 608 38.75 13.09 -15.20
CA GLY A 608 39.39 14.01 -16.16
C GLY A 608 38.84 15.43 -16.09
N GLY A 609 37.55 15.61 -15.89
CA GLY A 609 36.85 16.87 -15.77
C GLY A 609 36.28 17.07 -14.34
N ASN A 610 35.00 17.42 -14.24
CA ASN A 610 34.34 17.72 -12.98
C ASN A 610 33.91 16.44 -12.23
N THR A 611 34.04 16.46 -10.90
CA THR A 611 33.33 15.56 -10.01
C THR A 611 32.22 16.35 -9.30
N ASP A 612 30.95 15.95 -9.53
CA ASP A 612 29.78 16.52 -8.85
C ASP A 612 29.22 15.54 -7.86
N ILE A 613 29.03 15.99 -6.61
CA ILE A 613 28.53 15.16 -5.51
C ILE A 613 27.28 15.83 -4.95
N THR A 614 26.11 15.19 -5.13
CA THR A 614 24.84 15.72 -4.64
C THR A 614 24.25 14.76 -3.60
N GLY A 615 24.31 15.14 -2.31
CA GLY A 615 23.77 14.37 -1.19
C GLY A 615 24.30 12.93 -1.11
N ALA A 616 25.50 12.67 -1.58
CA ALA A 616 26.06 11.34 -1.80
C ALA A 616 27.40 11.15 -1.10
N VAL A 617 27.87 9.91 -0.99
CA VAL A 617 29.05 9.54 -0.23
C VAL A 617 30.13 8.92 -1.11
N ILE A 618 31.36 9.40 -1.01
CA ILE A 618 32.57 8.73 -1.54
C ILE A 618 33.52 8.52 -0.36
N ALA A 619 33.78 7.25 0.02
CA ALA A 619 34.56 6.98 1.23
C ALA A 619 35.37 5.69 1.18
N ALA A 620 36.43 5.64 1.93
CA ALA A 620 37.16 4.44 2.30
C ALA A 620 37.11 4.26 3.83
N ASP A 621 36.64 3.11 4.31
CA ASP A 621 36.55 2.85 5.77
C ASP A 621 37.93 2.92 6.47
N SER A 622 38.97 2.52 5.74
CA SER A 622 40.35 2.61 6.22
C SER A 622 40.92 4.04 6.27
N GLY A 623 40.22 5.01 5.68
CA GLY A 623 40.73 6.36 5.45
C GLY A 623 41.69 6.49 4.24
N LYS A 624 41.90 5.42 3.46
CA LYS A 624 42.74 5.45 2.25
C LYS A 624 41.91 5.83 1.01
N LEU A 625 41.43 7.06 0.99
CA LEU A 625 40.72 7.63 -0.15
C LEU A 625 41.64 8.56 -0.94
N THR A 626 41.64 8.44 -2.25
CA THR A 626 42.20 9.43 -3.18
C THR A 626 41.13 9.85 -4.19
N LEU A 627 40.68 11.09 -4.13
CA LEU A 627 39.83 11.73 -5.11
C LEU A 627 40.66 12.76 -5.89
N ASN A 628 40.93 12.50 -7.17
CA ASN A 628 41.66 13.37 -8.06
C ASN A 628 40.78 13.81 -9.23
N THR A 629 40.41 15.08 -9.26
CA THR A 629 39.49 15.66 -10.24
C THR A 629 40.02 16.99 -10.79
N ASP A 630 39.57 17.42 -11.96
CA ASP A 630 39.91 18.75 -12.47
C ASP A 630 39.19 19.84 -11.66
N THR A 631 37.86 19.73 -11.55
CA THR A 631 37.03 20.60 -10.69
C THR A 631 36.17 19.73 -9.79
N LEU A 632 35.76 20.28 -8.63
CA LEU A 632 34.88 19.61 -7.66
C LEU A 632 33.69 20.50 -7.32
N THR A 633 32.48 19.99 -7.55
CA THR A 633 31.24 20.61 -7.13
C THR A 633 30.53 19.70 -6.14
N TYR A 634 29.88 20.28 -5.12
CA TYR A 634 29.16 19.50 -4.13
C TYR A 634 27.96 20.27 -3.58
N THR A 635 26.88 19.55 -3.36
CA THR A 635 25.60 20.10 -2.89
C THR A 635 24.95 19.13 -1.93
N ASP A 636 24.52 19.62 -0.79
CA ASP A 636 23.71 18.85 0.15
C ASP A 636 22.27 18.76 -0.36
N LEU A 637 21.61 17.63 -0.10
CA LEU A 637 20.17 17.51 -0.29
C LEU A 637 19.45 17.74 1.04
N PHE A 638 18.31 18.39 0.93
CA PHE A 638 17.42 18.63 2.06
C PHE A 638 16.13 17.85 1.87
N ASP A 639 15.90 16.96 2.80
CA ASP A 639 14.73 16.11 2.84
C ASP A 639 13.71 16.71 3.81
N TYR A 640 12.46 16.49 3.48
CA TYR A 640 11.35 16.82 4.38
C TYR A 640 10.22 15.80 4.27
N ALA A 641 9.54 15.57 5.37
CA ALA A 641 8.26 14.89 5.42
C ALA A 641 7.31 15.75 6.28
N ARG A 642 6.25 16.26 5.65
CA ARG A 642 5.31 17.19 6.28
C ARG A 642 3.89 16.67 6.15
N GLY A 643 3.23 16.53 7.28
CA GLY A 643 1.84 16.12 7.36
C GLY A 643 1.03 17.13 8.18
N GLU A 644 -0.16 17.44 7.74
CA GLU A 644 -1.12 18.23 8.49
C GLU A 644 -2.51 17.62 8.33
N GLN A 645 -3.19 17.46 9.45
CA GLN A 645 -4.57 16.98 9.46
C GLN A 645 -5.37 17.72 10.48
N TRP A 646 -6.58 18.13 10.08
CA TRP A 646 -7.55 18.67 11.01
C TRP A 646 -8.93 18.10 10.78
N SER A 647 -9.72 18.05 11.85
CA SER A 647 -11.16 17.80 11.78
C SER A 647 -11.88 18.66 12.81
N ALA A 648 -13.07 19.09 12.44
CA ALA A 648 -13.94 19.85 13.32
C ALA A 648 -15.38 19.37 13.19
N SER A 649 -16.09 19.31 14.31
CA SER A 649 -17.54 19.09 14.31
C SER A 649 -18.23 20.04 15.26
N LEU A 650 -19.39 20.52 14.83
CA LEU A 650 -20.31 21.35 15.59
C LEU A 650 -21.64 20.62 15.67
N GLY A 651 -22.08 20.29 16.88
CA GLY A 651 -23.41 19.74 17.15
C GLY A 651 -24.20 20.69 18.02
N GLY A 652 -25.49 20.80 17.80
CA GLY A 652 -26.35 21.63 18.63
C GLY A 652 -27.76 21.05 18.73
N THR A 653 -28.31 21.10 19.93
CA THR A 653 -29.72 20.78 20.18
C THR A 653 -30.42 22.02 20.74
N THR A 654 -31.65 22.26 20.33
CA THR A 654 -32.46 23.36 20.90
C THR A 654 -33.86 22.86 21.20
N SER A 655 -34.44 23.37 22.27
CA SER A 655 -35.84 23.13 22.61
C SER A 655 -36.71 24.17 21.94
N LEU A 656 -37.75 23.72 21.19
CA LEU A 656 -38.68 24.58 20.47
C LEU A 656 -39.84 25.09 21.34
N THR A 657 -39.95 24.64 22.59
CA THR A 657 -41.02 25.03 23.50
C THR A 657 -40.56 25.95 24.63
N GLY A 658 -40.94 27.21 24.60
CA GLY A 658 -41.21 28.14 25.68
C GLY A 658 -40.13 28.48 26.71
N ARG A 659 -39.03 27.81 26.81
CA ARG A 659 -37.83 28.19 27.55
C ARG A 659 -36.73 28.61 26.61
N LYS A 660 -36.22 29.84 26.80
CA LYS A 660 -35.11 30.41 26.02
C LYS A 660 -33.76 29.75 26.31
N ASP A 661 -33.71 28.48 26.60
CA ASP A 661 -32.47 27.77 26.83
C ASP A 661 -32.05 27.14 25.50
N LEU A 662 -31.03 27.68 24.92
CA LEU A 662 -30.21 26.97 23.91
C LEU A 662 -29.83 25.63 24.51
N GLY A 663 -30.25 24.53 23.90
CA GLY A 663 -29.87 23.18 24.31
C GLY A 663 -28.34 23.00 24.25
N ASP A 664 -27.88 21.80 24.42
CA ASP A 664 -26.45 21.52 24.43
C ASP A 664 -25.84 21.76 23.03
N VAL A 665 -24.88 22.68 22.99
CA VAL A 665 -24.02 22.91 21.82
C VAL A 665 -22.68 22.27 22.12
N THR A 666 -22.24 21.38 21.23
CA THR A 666 -20.95 20.72 21.30
C THR A 666 -20.07 21.14 20.16
N LEU A 667 -18.83 21.50 20.45
CA LEU A 667 -17.77 21.76 19.48
C LEU A 667 -16.64 20.78 19.76
N SER A 668 -16.23 20.00 18.74
CA SER A 668 -15.03 19.21 18.84
C SER A 668 -14.11 19.51 17.67
N GLY A 669 -12.81 19.43 17.90
CA GLY A 669 -11.79 19.61 16.87
C GLY A 669 -10.55 18.80 17.22
N ASN A 670 -9.92 18.25 16.18
CA ASN A 670 -8.64 17.59 16.28
C ASN A 670 -7.71 18.22 15.26
N TYR A 671 -6.48 18.41 15.66
CA TYR A 671 -5.40 18.85 14.78
C TYR A 671 -4.17 17.97 15.05
N ALA A 672 -3.50 17.55 14.00
CA ALA A 672 -2.21 16.89 14.09
C ALA A 672 -1.33 17.41 12.96
N SER A 673 -0.09 17.69 13.26
CA SER A 673 0.94 18.01 12.28
C SER A 673 2.25 17.30 12.64
N GLU A 674 2.96 16.88 11.61
CA GLU A 674 4.30 16.31 11.71
C GLU A 674 5.19 17.04 10.70
N ASN A 675 6.38 17.43 11.13
CA ASN A 675 7.43 17.97 10.28
C ASN A 675 8.73 17.27 10.65
N THR A 676 9.30 16.56 9.70
CA THR A 676 10.61 15.93 9.84
C THR A 676 11.51 16.42 8.72
N GLU A 677 12.70 16.89 9.06
CA GLU A 677 13.68 17.33 8.12
C GLU A 677 14.99 16.56 8.31
N GLN A 678 15.66 16.28 7.21
CA GLN A 678 16.93 15.58 7.15
C GLN A 678 17.85 16.30 6.18
N VAL A 679 19.13 16.28 6.44
CA VAL A 679 20.15 16.68 5.50
C VAL A 679 20.97 15.48 5.06
N ASP A 680 21.06 15.28 3.75
CA ASP A 680 21.98 14.34 3.11
C ASP A 680 23.17 15.12 2.58
N ARG A 681 24.28 15.05 3.30
CA ARG A 681 25.44 15.85 2.94
C ARG A 681 26.23 15.22 1.81
N ALA A 682 26.67 16.06 0.90
CA ALA A 682 27.74 15.70 -0.03
C ALA A 682 28.99 15.37 0.81
N THR A 683 29.37 14.10 0.82
CA THR A 683 30.40 13.59 1.74
C THR A 683 31.54 12.94 0.99
N VAL A 684 32.73 13.42 1.26
CA VAL A 684 34.00 12.77 0.85
C VAL A 684 34.76 12.40 2.13
N GLY A 685 34.86 11.10 2.42
CA GLY A 685 35.48 10.58 3.64
C GLY A 685 36.93 11.02 3.84
N GLN A 686 37.55 10.52 4.91
CA GLN A 686 38.96 10.83 5.18
C GLN A 686 39.87 10.35 4.06
N GLY A 687 40.92 11.11 3.72
CA GLY A 687 41.88 10.84 2.64
C GLY A 687 42.28 12.11 1.86
N THR A 688 42.86 11.89 0.71
CA THR A 688 43.43 12.96 -0.13
C THR A 688 42.41 13.38 -1.19
N VAL A 689 42.14 14.69 -1.27
CA VAL A 689 41.35 15.29 -2.35
C VAL A 689 42.27 16.23 -3.14
N ILE A 690 42.36 16.03 -4.46
CA ILE A 690 43.20 16.82 -5.36
C ILE A 690 42.30 17.46 -6.37
N VAL A 691 42.18 18.79 -6.37
CA VAL A 691 41.50 19.60 -7.38
C VAL A 691 42.53 20.23 -8.25
N ARG A 692 42.71 19.71 -9.47
CA ARG A 692 43.87 20.09 -10.33
C ARG A 692 43.82 21.51 -10.83
N SER A 693 42.62 22.03 -11.14
CA SER A 693 42.44 23.43 -11.61
C SER A 693 42.56 24.44 -10.46
N ASP A 694 42.43 23.99 -9.20
CA ASP A 694 42.58 24.83 -7.99
C ASP A 694 43.24 24.02 -6.85
N PRO A 695 44.57 23.83 -6.91
CA PRO A 695 45.30 23.04 -5.91
C PRO A 695 45.20 23.57 -4.49
N ASP A 696 44.90 24.85 -4.32
CA ASP A 696 44.72 25.51 -3.02
C ASP A 696 43.26 25.63 -2.60
N ALA A 697 42.34 24.94 -3.30
CA ALA A 697 40.89 24.94 -3.01
C ALA A 697 40.65 24.64 -1.52
N THR A 698 40.02 25.57 -0.85
CA THR A 698 39.48 25.31 0.50
C THR A 698 38.22 24.44 0.32
N LEU A 699 38.20 23.25 0.92
CA LEU A 699 37.04 22.35 0.84
C LEU A 699 35.98 22.73 1.90
N ASP A 700 35.80 24.04 2.09
CA ASP A 700 34.85 24.58 3.07
C ASP A 700 33.43 24.19 2.72
N GLY A 701 32.71 23.59 3.67
CA GLY A 701 31.33 23.09 3.45
C GLY A 701 31.23 21.66 2.91
N LEU A 702 32.33 21.05 2.44
CA LEU A 702 32.32 19.63 2.09
C LEU A 702 32.38 18.77 3.37
N ASN A 703 31.41 17.90 3.56
CA ASN A 703 31.45 17.01 4.71
C ASN A 703 32.57 15.95 4.56
N ARG A 704 33.38 15.83 5.61
CA ARG A 704 34.49 14.84 5.68
C ARG A 704 34.22 13.74 6.72
N ASP A 705 33.11 13.83 7.44
CA ASP A 705 32.68 12.88 8.46
C ASP A 705 31.55 11.99 7.90
N THR A 706 31.87 10.75 7.60
CA THR A 706 30.91 9.77 7.10
C THR A 706 29.79 9.47 8.09
N GLY A 707 30.03 9.64 9.40
CA GLY A 707 29.01 9.49 10.44
C GLY A 707 27.96 10.61 10.44
N LYS A 708 28.25 11.71 9.73
CA LYS A 708 27.33 12.85 9.53
C LYS A 708 26.85 12.99 8.09
N ALA A 709 27.04 11.97 7.26
CA ALA A 709 26.61 11.99 5.87
C ALA A 709 25.08 12.16 5.78
N GLN A 710 24.34 11.54 6.66
CA GLN A 710 22.89 11.67 6.77
C GLN A 710 22.51 12.02 8.21
N GLU A 711 21.75 13.08 8.41
CA GLU A 711 21.39 13.57 9.75
C GLU A 711 19.97 14.15 9.75
N VAL A 712 19.12 13.65 10.65
CA VAL A 712 17.82 14.27 10.93
C VAL A 712 18.07 15.56 11.68
N THR A 713 17.68 16.70 11.09
CA THR A 713 17.94 18.03 11.61
C THR A 713 16.78 18.59 12.41
N GLU A 714 15.56 18.19 12.09
CA GLU A 714 14.35 18.62 12.77
C GLU A 714 13.35 17.47 12.83
N HIS A 715 12.67 17.36 13.96
CA HIS A 715 11.51 16.48 14.11
C HIS A 715 10.56 17.16 15.08
N GLU A 716 9.46 17.66 14.54
CA GLU A 716 8.38 18.28 15.30
C GLU A 716 7.08 17.52 15.09
N GLU A 717 6.45 17.12 16.15
CA GLU A 717 5.12 16.53 16.15
C GLU A 717 4.21 17.37 17.06
N THR A 718 3.07 17.79 16.54
CA THR A 718 2.06 18.53 17.27
C THR A 718 0.72 17.82 17.11
N ALA A 719 0.10 17.44 18.22
CA ALA A 719 -1.26 16.92 18.22
C ALA A 719 -2.05 17.53 19.37
N PHE A 720 -3.25 18.02 19.07
CA PHE A 720 -4.17 18.47 20.10
C PHE A 720 -5.63 18.19 19.71
N SER A 721 -6.45 17.97 20.74
CA SER A 721 -7.88 17.79 20.61
C SER A 721 -8.62 18.78 21.50
N VAL A 722 -9.67 19.37 20.96
CA VAL A 722 -10.55 20.30 21.69
C VAL A 722 -11.95 19.73 21.70
N PHE A 723 -12.54 19.67 22.88
CA PHE A 723 -13.95 19.37 23.07
C PHE A 723 -14.56 20.36 24.03
N VAL A 724 -15.60 21.06 23.58
CA VAL A 724 -16.34 22.04 24.38
C VAL A 724 -17.83 21.74 24.25
N SER A 725 -18.53 21.64 25.37
CA SER A 725 -19.99 21.55 25.38
C SER A 725 -20.58 22.67 26.23
N SER A 726 -21.79 23.10 25.89
CA SER A 726 -22.50 24.11 26.67
C SER A 726 -22.90 23.61 28.07
N SER A 727 -23.01 22.29 28.25
CA SER A 727 -23.17 21.67 29.59
C SER A 727 -21.92 21.85 30.44
N ILE A 728 -20.74 21.63 29.87
CA ILE A 728 -19.44 21.89 30.54
C ILE A 728 -19.32 23.39 30.88
N LEU A 729 -19.67 24.28 29.97
CA LEU A 729 -19.64 25.73 30.22
C LEU A 729 -20.65 26.15 31.34
N ARG A 730 -21.83 25.55 31.37
CA ARG A 730 -22.82 25.75 32.47
C ARG A 730 -22.34 25.21 33.81
N GLU A 731 -21.67 24.07 33.80
CA GLU A 731 -21.04 23.51 34.98
C GLU A 731 -19.96 24.44 35.53
N LEU A 732 -19.12 24.99 34.67
CA LEU A 732 -18.11 25.97 35.06
C LEU A 732 -18.67 27.28 35.66
N THR A 733 -19.88 27.69 35.25
CA THR A 733 -20.48 28.97 35.70
C THR A 733 -21.38 28.82 36.92
N LYS A 734 -21.95 27.62 37.20
CA LYS A 734 -22.91 27.37 38.27
C LYS A 734 -22.36 26.56 39.44
N GLY A 735 -21.21 25.96 39.32
CA GLY A 735 -20.66 25.04 40.26
C GLY A 735 -21.03 23.57 39.97
N HIS A 736 -20.11 22.69 40.29
CA HIS A 736 -20.17 21.28 39.92
C HIS A 736 -21.39 20.55 40.48
N ASP A 737 -21.77 20.85 41.75
CA ASP A 737 -22.82 20.13 42.45
C ASP A 737 -24.22 20.39 41.87
N GLU A 738 -24.50 21.60 41.39
CA GLU A 738 -25.80 21.96 40.81
C GLU A 738 -25.99 21.33 39.42
N VAL A 739 -24.89 21.13 38.67
CA VAL A 739 -24.93 20.50 37.34
C VAL A 739 -25.00 18.97 37.46
N ALA A 740 -24.30 18.39 38.42
CA ALA A 740 -24.37 16.96 38.70
C ALA A 740 -25.78 16.51 39.15
N GLU A 741 -26.50 17.31 39.92
CA GLU A 741 -27.88 17.05 40.33
C GLU A 741 -28.84 17.08 39.12
N LYS A 742 -28.66 18.00 38.19
CA LYS A 742 -29.49 18.14 36.96
C LYS A 742 -29.10 17.24 35.80
N HIS A 743 -27.82 16.89 35.67
CA HIS A 743 -27.25 16.19 34.55
C HIS A 743 -26.42 14.98 35.00
N GLY A 744 -26.85 14.27 36.01
CA GLY A 744 -26.14 13.16 36.69
C GLY A 744 -25.54 12.11 35.74
N PHE A 745 -26.13 11.95 34.55
CA PHE A 745 -25.62 11.08 33.52
C PHE A 745 -24.29 11.63 32.88
N MET A 746 -24.17 12.92 32.63
CA MET A 746 -22.98 13.54 32.08
C MET A 746 -21.84 13.63 33.11
N ALA A 747 -22.17 13.83 34.39
CA ALA A 747 -21.19 13.82 35.46
C ALA A 747 -20.51 12.45 35.63
N ASN A 748 -21.25 11.37 35.39
CA ASN A 748 -20.70 10.00 35.40
C ASN A 748 -19.77 9.68 34.18
N PHE A 749 -19.80 10.50 33.13
CA PHE A 749 -18.87 10.39 31.99
C PHE A 749 -17.59 11.20 32.17
N LEU A 750 -17.51 12.07 33.15
CA LEU A 750 -16.28 12.78 33.47
C LEU A 750 -15.33 11.84 34.22
N PRO A 751 -14.09 11.67 33.74
CA PRO A 751 -13.12 10.84 34.43
C PRO A 751 -12.92 11.29 35.88
N GLY A 752 -13.10 10.37 36.82
CA GLY A 752 -12.95 10.62 38.23
C GLY A 752 -14.18 11.19 38.97
N ALA A 753 -15.37 11.21 38.35
CA ALA A 753 -16.62 11.52 39.06
C ALA A 753 -17.14 10.33 39.85
N ASP A 754 -17.51 10.53 41.10
CA ASP A 754 -18.20 9.54 41.92
C ASP A 754 -19.70 9.47 41.56
N GLN A 755 -20.44 8.60 42.23
CA GLN A 755 -21.89 8.43 42.02
C GLN A 755 -22.74 9.68 42.31
N ASN A 756 -22.16 10.68 42.95
CA ASN A 756 -22.79 11.95 43.28
C ASN A 756 -22.29 13.10 42.37
N GLY A 757 -21.45 12.76 41.36
CA GLY A 757 -20.88 13.74 40.44
C GLY A 757 -19.68 14.51 40.97
N ALA A 758 -19.21 14.17 42.20
CA ALA A 758 -17.95 14.71 42.68
C ALA A 758 -16.77 14.06 41.94
N VAL A 759 -15.88 14.87 41.38
CA VAL A 759 -14.62 14.36 40.80
C VAL A 759 -13.76 13.90 41.96
N THR A 760 -13.80 12.61 42.28
CA THR A 760 -12.82 11.99 43.17
C THR A 760 -11.53 11.95 42.35
N GLY A 761 -10.58 12.84 42.70
CA GLY A 761 -9.29 12.89 42.01
C GLY A 761 -8.65 11.53 41.98
N MET A 762 -8.17 11.10 40.83
CA MET A 762 -7.13 10.08 40.83
C MET A 762 -5.99 10.68 41.65
N GLU A 763 -5.72 10.10 42.79
CA GLU A 763 -4.57 10.51 43.58
C GLU A 763 -3.31 10.06 42.88
N TYR A 764 -2.57 11.01 42.33
CA TYR A 764 -1.25 10.78 41.75
C TYR A 764 -0.23 10.91 42.86
N TYR A 765 0.70 9.96 42.87
CA TYR A 765 1.75 9.89 43.87
C TYR A 765 3.08 10.28 43.27
N ARG A 766 3.94 10.96 44.04
CA ARG A 766 5.30 11.30 43.63
C ARG A 766 6.11 10.04 43.42
N SER A 767 6.87 9.97 42.35
CA SER A 767 7.86 8.92 42.08
C SER A 767 9.28 9.49 42.05
N ASP A 768 10.26 8.67 42.45
CA ASP A 768 11.68 8.97 42.39
C ASP A 768 12.21 8.81 40.95
N GLU A 769 13.52 9.09 40.74
CA GLU A 769 14.19 8.95 39.44
C GLU A 769 14.22 7.50 38.91
N ARG A 770 13.89 6.51 39.73
CA ARG A 770 13.77 5.10 39.37
C ARG A 770 12.30 4.69 39.12
N GLY A 771 11.38 5.64 39.30
CA GLY A 771 9.95 5.45 39.08
C GLY A 771 9.25 4.73 40.22
N GLU A 772 9.85 4.60 41.42
CA GLU A 772 9.19 4.10 42.63
C GLU A 772 8.49 5.23 43.36
N TYR A 773 7.32 4.92 43.98
CA TYR A 773 6.58 5.92 44.73
C TYR A 773 7.38 6.38 45.94
N ILE A 774 7.56 7.70 46.07
CA ILE A 774 8.08 8.32 47.27
C ILE A 774 7.03 8.18 48.38
N ARG A 775 7.41 7.54 49.49
CA ARG A 775 6.53 7.23 50.63
C ARG A 775 6.80 8.15 51.81
N ASP A 776 5.80 8.42 52.58
CA ASP A 776 5.94 9.11 53.87
C ASP A 776 6.49 8.16 54.96
N LYS A 777 6.66 8.70 56.18
CA LYS A 777 7.15 7.95 57.32
C LYS A 777 6.25 6.79 57.77
N ASP A 778 4.99 6.74 57.28
CA ASP A 778 4.01 5.72 57.63
C ASP A 778 3.79 4.73 56.47
N ASP A 779 4.74 4.75 55.46
CA ASP A 779 4.78 3.91 54.27
C ASP A 779 3.63 4.16 53.26
N ASN A 780 2.96 5.32 53.31
CA ASN A 780 1.95 5.71 52.34
C ASN A 780 2.60 6.49 51.19
N PRO A 781 2.20 6.26 49.94
CA PRO A 781 2.65 7.05 48.80
C PRO A 781 2.29 8.53 48.99
N ILE A 782 3.25 9.43 48.81
CA ILE A 782 3.02 10.87 48.95
C ILE A 782 2.26 11.40 47.74
N PRO A 783 1.06 11.98 47.93
CA PRO A 783 0.31 12.57 46.84
C PRO A 783 1.07 13.71 46.19
N HIS A 784 0.94 13.84 44.88
CA HIS A 784 1.51 14.97 44.13
C HIS A 784 0.72 16.26 44.49
N GLY A 785 1.16 16.95 45.51
CA GLY A 785 0.40 18.01 46.17
C GLY A 785 0.28 19.33 45.46
N ASP A 786 0.85 19.50 44.26
CA ASP A 786 0.79 20.79 43.57
C ASP A 786 0.54 20.62 42.06
N VAL A 787 -0.70 20.79 41.72
CA VAL A 787 -1.24 20.64 40.38
C VAL A 787 -0.92 21.83 39.47
N ASN A 788 -0.37 22.90 40.01
CA ASN A 788 -0.03 24.10 39.26
C ASN A 788 1.28 24.00 38.45
N TYR A 789 2.06 22.94 38.66
CA TYR A 789 3.40 22.82 38.08
C TYR A 789 3.38 22.66 36.54
N TRP A 790 2.39 21.97 35.99
CA TRP A 790 2.34 21.69 34.55
C TRP A 790 1.72 22.81 33.69
N ALA A 791 0.81 23.57 34.24
CA ALA A 791 0.12 24.65 33.54
C ALA A 791 0.97 25.93 33.46
N SER A 792 2.08 26.03 34.22
CA SER A 792 2.82 27.28 34.35
C SER A 792 3.67 27.61 33.13
N ASP A 793 4.13 26.62 32.35
CA ASP A 793 5.20 26.87 31.37
C ASP A 793 4.84 26.70 29.89
N GLN A 794 3.68 26.22 29.54
CA GLN A 794 3.30 26.02 28.13
C GLN A 794 1.86 26.45 27.82
N ASN A 795 1.67 27.26 26.82
CA ASN A 795 0.45 27.67 26.13
C ASN A 795 -0.69 28.29 26.98
N PRO A 796 -1.07 29.57 26.75
CA PRO A 796 -2.13 30.27 27.48
C PRO A 796 -3.51 29.59 27.40
N PHE A 797 -3.79 28.84 26.33
CA PHE A 797 -5.04 28.12 26.13
C PHE A 797 -5.10 26.85 26.99
N LEU A 798 -4.01 26.10 27.11
CA LEU A 798 -3.90 24.94 28.01
C LEU A 798 -3.95 25.39 29.47
N LYS A 799 -3.37 26.57 29.80
CA LYS A 799 -3.56 27.21 31.12
C LYS A 799 -5.02 27.51 31.44
N PHE A 800 -5.77 27.99 30.45
CA PHE A 800 -7.18 28.29 30.57
C PHE A 800 -7.98 27.00 30.78
N LEU A 801 -7.80 25.98 29.93
CA LEU A 801 -8.48 24.68 30.02
C LEU A 801 -8.14 23.98 31.33
N TYR A 802 -6.90 24.01 31.75
CA TYR A 802 -6.42 23.40 32.99
C TYR A 802 -7.05 24.03 34.27
N HIS A 803 -7.23 25.33 34.28
CA HIS A 803 -7.83 26.03 35.43
C HIS A 803 -9.34 25.86 35.54
N TRP A 804 -10.01 25.59 34.40
CA TRP A 804 -11.45 25.70 34.27
C TRP A 804 -12.17 24.37 33.94
N VAL A 805 -11.45 23.34 33.52
CA VAL A 805 -12.05 22.05 33.17
C VAL A 805 -11.60 20.95 34.15
N PRO A 806 -12.48 20.49 35.05
CA PRO A 806 -12.15 19.37 35.93
C PRO A 806 -11.81 18.11 35.07
N GLY A 807 -10.70 17.46 35.37
CA GLY A 807 -10.26 16.24 34.68
C GLY A 807 -9.11 16.39 33.68
N ILE A 808 -8.79 17.59 33.17
CA ILE A 808 -7.61 17.80 32.31
C ILE A 808 -6.28 17.57 33.05
N LYS A 809 -6.27 17.77 34.37
CA LYS A 809 -5.15 17.40 35.25
C LYS A 809 -4.76 15.93 35.12
N SER A 810 -5.75 15.08 35.04
CA SER A 810 -5.55 13.66 34.89
C SER A 810 -4.89 13.27 33.58
N PHE A 811 -5.10 14.06 32.54
CA PHE A 811 -4.66 13.80 31.18
C PHE A 811 -3.16 13.98 30.99
N SER A 812 -2.61 15.04 31.53
CA SER A 812 -1.19 15.33 31.42
C SER A 812 -0.32 14.43 32.29
N GLU A 813 -0.83 14.06 33.46
CA GLU A 813 -0.10 13.19 34.39
C GLU A 813 -0.15 11.71 33.96
N ILE A 814 -1.21 11.25 33.30
CA ILE A 814 -1.28 9.90 32.71
C ILE A 814 -0.20 9.73 31.63
N HIS A 815 0.07 10.73 30.82
CA HIS A 815 1.11 10.66 29.81
C HIS A 815 2.51 10.46 30.41
N ASP A 816 2.77 11.00 31.59
CA ASP A 816 4.06 10.84 32.29
C ASP A 816 4.13 9.56 33.16
N MET A 817 3.00 8.99 33.55
CA MET A 817 2.93 7.75 34.35
C MET A 817 2.99 6.46 33.54
N GLU A 818 2.59 6.46 32.28
CA GLU A 818 2.53 5.25 31.42
C GLU A 818 3.90 4.69 31.00
N MET A 819 4.98 5.35 31.35
CA MET A 819 6.34 5.02 30.89
C MET A 819 7.26 4.47 31.97
N LYS A 820 6.76 3.57 32.81
CA LYS A 820 7.59 2.89 33.80
C LYS A 820 8.21 1.62 33.21
N VAL A 821 9.55 1.56 33.19
CA VAL A 821 10.32 0.36 32.84
C VAL A 821 10.81 -0.28 34.14
N VAL A 822 10.34 -1.48 34.45
CA VAL A 822 10.84 -2.30 35.55
C VAL A 822 11.60 -3.48 34.93
N ASP A 823 12.88 -3.62 35.29
CA ASP A 823 13.79 -4.69 34.80
C ASP A 823 13.85 -4.86 33.26
N GLY A 824 13.85 -3.77 32.51
CA GLY A 824 13.93 -3.79 31.05
C GLY A 824 12.67 -4.30 30.35
N LYS A 825 11.56 -4.48 31.07
CA LYS A 825 10.23 -4.83 30.54
C LYS A 825 9.22 -3.77 30.95
N TYR A 826 8.30 -3.45 30.01
CA TYR A 826 7.17 -2.58 30.28
C TYR A 826 6.14 -3.32 31.15
N GLU A 827 5.90 -2.89 32.35
CA GLU A 827 4.69 -3.21 33.09
C GLU A 827 3.69 -2.05 32.94
N SER A 828 2.70 -2.23 32.09
CA SER A 828 1.58 -1.31 32.02
C SER A 828 0.66 -1.58 33.24
N SER A 829 0.54 -0.63 34.14
CA SER A 829 -0.66 -0.56 34.98
C SER A 829 -1.84 -0.43 34.00
N LYS A 830 -2.85 -1.30 34.08
CA LYS A 830 -4.03 -1.27 33.19
C LYS A 830 -4.60 0.14 33.19
N PRO A 831 -4.58 0.84 32.03
CA PRO A 831 -5.13 2.19 31.96
C PRO A 831 -6.64 2.11 32.23
N PRO A 832 -7.22 3.15 32.79
CA PRO A 832 -8.68 3.25 32.93
C PRO A 832 -9.34 3.05 31.57
N THR A 833 -10.48 2.43 31.51
CA THR A 833 -11.18 2.01 30.27
C THR A 833 -11.50 3.12 29.27
N TRP A 834 -11.33 4.39 29.63
CA TRP A 834 -11.53 5.56 28.76
C TRP A 834 -10.24 6.06 28.08
N VAL A 835 -9.06 5.77 28.64
CA VAL A 835 -7.75 6.14 28.03
C VAL A 835 -7.60 5.63 26.59
N PRO A 836 -8.04 4.40 26.27
CA PRO A 836 -8.01 3.91 24.90
C PRO A 836 -8.78 4.78 23.91
N VAL A 837 -9.89 5.41 24.31
CA VAL A 837 -10.73 6.19 23.39
C VAL A 837 -10.06 7.49 22.94
N VAL A 838 -9.22 8.09 23.77
CA VAL A 838 -8.61 9.40 23.51
C VAL A 838 -7.19 9.28 22.95
N THR A 839 -6.45 8.24 23.33
CA THR A 839 -5.11 7.97 22.79
C THR A 839 -5.14 7.13 21.52
N ILE A 840 -6.24 6.43 21.23
CA ILE A 840 -6.43 5.61 20.02
C ILE A 840 -6.45 6.45 18.75
N LEU A 841 -7.09 7.61 18.73
CA LEU A 841 -7.22 8.41 17.50
C LEU A 841 -5.87 8.91 16.94
N PRO A 842 -4.98 9.51 17.74
CA PRO A 842 -3.66 9.92 17.26
C PRO A 842 -2.75 8.74 16.87
N SER A 843 -2.77 7.66 17.66
CA SER A 843 -1.98 6.45 17.38
C SER A 843 -2.46 5.71 16.13
N PHE A 844 -3.76 5.73 15.88
CA PHE A 844 -4.38 5.15 14.69
C PHE A 844 -3.96 5.91 13.42
N LEU A 845 -3.91 7.23 13.49
CA LEU A 845 -3.47 8.11 12.41
C LEU A 845 -1.96 7.93 12.13
N TYR A 846 -1.14 7.84 13.17
CA TYR A 846 0.30 7.58 13.04
C TYR A 846 0.59 6.22 12.39
N SER A 847 -0.10 5.15 12.82
CA SER A 847 0.05 3.81 12.23
C SER A 847 -0.43 3.75 10.78
N PHE A 848 -1.42 4.54 10.40
CA PHE A 848 -1.94 4.60 9.03
C PHE A 848 -0.95 5.29 8.08
N VAL A 849 -0.30 6.34 8.53
CA VAL A 849 0.72 7.08 7.77
C VAL A 849 2.00 6.26 7.58
N HIS A 850 2.45 5.53 8.63
CA HIS A 850 3.70 4.74 8.58
C HIS A 850 3.55 3.33 7.98
N ALA A 851 2.35 2.75 7.99
CA ALA A 851 2.10 1.41 7.45
C ALA A 851 1.79 1.36 5.95
N GLY A 852 1.93 2.47 5.21
CA GLY A 852 1.76 2.50 3.76
C GLY A 852 0.38 2.03 3.28
N GLY A 853 -0.68 2.25 4.06
CA GLY A 853 -2.06 1.97 3.65
C GLY A 853 -2.45 0.48 3.54
N SER A 854 -1.62 -0.45 4.02
CA SER A 854 -1.99 -1.87 4.03
C SER A 854 -2.99 -2.17 5.14
N THR A 855 -3.99 -2.96 4.81
CA THR A 855 -5.14 -3.39 5.60
C THR A 855 -4.87 -3.55 7.10
N LEU A 856 -5.57 -2.77 7.90
CA LEU A 856 -5.60 -2.88 9.36
C LEU A 856 -6.20 -4.22 9.79
N ASP A 857 -5.32 -5.12 10.21
CA ASP A 857 -5.73 -6.33 10.92
C ASP A 857 -5.90 -5.98 12.40
N VAL A 858 -7.14 -5.86 12.83
CA VAL A 858 -7.53 -5.49 14.21
C VAL A 858 -7.05 -6.54 15.23
N THR A 859 -6.74 -7.76 14.79
CA THR A 859 -6.25 -8.85 15.63
C THR A 859 -4.81 -8.70 16.11
N ASN A 860 -4.02 -7.84 15.44
CA ASN A 860 -2.64 -7.54 15.81
C ASN A 860 -2.45 -6.20 16.54
N TRP A 861 -3.53 -5.60 16.99
CA TRP A 861 -3.51 -4.23 17.53
C TRP A 861 -2.67 -4.09 18.80
N SER A 862 -2.70 -5.08 19.70
CA SER A 862 -1.84 -5.08 20.90
C SER A 862 -0.34 -5.12 20.56
N LYS A 863 0.04 -5.88 19.52
CA LYS A 863 1.44 -5.94 19.02
C LYS A 863 1.89 -4.63 18.37
N ASN A 864 1.01 -3.98 17.62
CA ASN A 864 1.33 -2.71 16.97
C ASN A 864 1.43 -1.57 17.99
N TRP A 865 0.65 -1.63 19.06
CA TRP A 865 0.75 -0.72 20.18
C TRP A 865 2.06 -0.91 20.96
N ASP A 866 2.44 -2.15 21.25
CA ASP A 866 3.71 -2.47 21.91
C ASP A 866 4.91 -2.03 21.06
N ASN A 867 4.86 -2.16 19.75
CA ASN A 867 5.89 -1.68 18.81
C ASN A 867 5.96 -0.14 18.77
N PHE A 868 4.82 0.54 18.76
CA PHE A 868 4.74 2.00 18.81
C PHE A 868 5.37 2.56 20.10
N ILE A 869 5.01 1.99 21.25
CA ILE A 869 5.59 2.35 22.54
C ILE A 869 7.11 2.10 22.56
N HIS A 870 7.55 0.98 22.00
CA HIS A 870 8.97 0.61 21.94
C HIS A 870 9.79 1.56 21.04
N GLU A 871 9.29 1.94 19.88
CA GLU A 871 9.94 2.89 18.96
C GLU A 871 9.96 4.30 19.55
N SER A 872 8.86 4.76 20.12
CA SER A 872 8.79 6.06 20.81
C SER A 872 9.79 6.15 21.98
N TYR A 873 10.07 5.03 22.66
CA TYR A 873 11.06 4.95 23.73
C TYR A 873 12.50 5.01 23.20
N LYS A 874 12.81 4.35 22.09
CA LYS A 874 14.13 4.45 21.42
C LYS A 874 14.46 5.89 21.05
N ILE A 875 13.52 6.64 20.52
CA ILE A 875 13.69 8.05 20.16
C ILE A 875 13.99 8.90 21.41
N ARG A 876 13.36 8.62 22.54
CA ARG A 876 13.67 9.30 23.83
C ARG A 876 15.05 8.95 24.39
N GLN A 877 15.49 7.70 24.29
CA GLN A 877 16.82 7.30 24.75
C GLN A 877 17.93 7.94 23.92
N ILE A 878 17.72 8.09 22.60
CA ILE A 878 18.67 8.79 21.72
C ILE A 878 18.77 10.26 22.12
N LYS A 879 17.67 10.93 22.46
CA LYS A 879 17.68 12.33 22.95
C LYS A 879 18.36 12.49 24.33
N GLN A 880 18.27 11.49 25.22
CA GLN A 880 18.93 11.56 26.54
C GLN A 880 20.41 11.18 26.50
N SER A 881 20.84 10.36 25.54
CA SER A 881 22.25 10.03 25.35
C SER A 881 23.04 11.10 24.57
N GLY A 882 22.36 11.95 23.81
CA GLY A 882 22.96 13.10 23.08
C GLY A 882 23.20 14.34 23.94
N ASN A 883 22.76 14.36 25.19
CA ASN A 883 22.98 15.46 26.16
C ASN A 883 23.97 15.11 27.29
N LYS A 884 24.88 14.18 27.04
CA LYS A 884 26.01 13.95 27.94
C LYS A 884 27.33 14.16 27.24
#